data_00ca2ad15b3ed96ccee49bb2fea2d4f2
#
_entry.id   00ca2ad15b3ed96ccee49bb2fea2d4f2
#
_cell.length_a   1.000
_cell.length_b   1.000
_cell.length_c   1.000
_cell.angle_alpha   90.00
_cell.angle_beta   90.00
_cell.angle_gamma   90.00
#
_symmetry.space_group_name_H-M   'P 1'
#
loop_
_entity.id
_entity.type
_entity.pdbx_description
1 polymer ?
#
loop_
_entity_poly.entity_id
_entity_poly.type
_entity_poly.pdbx_seq_one_letter_code
_entity_poly.pdbx_strand_id
1 'polypeptide(L)'
;MLGSWHCCPSLIPKAEVPLAAASFHPGDLVGIVTDKGQQLALLVSLQGSKAQLLPGWQSGASRPRPLSLPLRQVELIARLPDGSSPPEAPGLAPWRFTAEQLQAATPPRADLAAAWLLLAEDDTSLSLEDWLGLQLSQPQPVQLAAAWLWLQGDQLLFRWRQQQVSARPLPELRRLRLEQRRQRLVLEHQRLWHEQLKQRQPLNLELLSPAQRQELNLLLTWASGDAEQPLPAELRRGLQVAGCAADTGAIRHLLVDLGLWDLHCLPSLRDTRWELGFNGELEAECQRLLGAHGQPQPGDELRSDLSHQHLVTIDDVDTRDIDDGLALEQPDEGPLRLWIHVADPGRLVAPGDPLDLEARRRASSLYLSRGSLPMFPLELATGPFSLVAGQRCPAWSIWVELAADGAIAASGVLRSWVKPAYRLSYDDADELIDLAPPEERQISQIHQLLLSRRQWRLARGALQFDQPEGRIREIAGEPTLEITEPSPSRLMVAEAMILAGAVVAELGQAQGLALPYRSQLPAELPPAAELAALPEGPVRHAAIRRCLSRGYSGTSPSPHFSLALDSYVQATSPIRRYGDLLVQRQLAALLYGGIPLDADQLQQLLNELESPQRQVVQISREDQRHWQQVWFERHRGEQWQGQFLRWLRPQDGLGLVHAPELAMDLAADCPSGSQPGDELLLRVQLVDPLRDQLRMRASG
;
A
#
# COMPACT_ATOMS: atom_id res chain seq x y z
N MET A 1 -34.24 19.59 -66.49
CA MET A 1 -35.65 19.44 -66.97
C MET A 1 -36.47 18.95 -65.81
N LEU A 2 -37.25 19.89 -65.23
CA LEU A 2 -38.11 19.67 -64.11
C LEU A 2 -39.44 19.13 -64.63
N GLY A 3 -39.76 17.89 -64.31
CA GLY A 3 -41.07 17.33 -64.57
C GLY A 3 -41.93 17.44 -63.32
N SER A 4 -42.90 18.31 -63.40
CA SER A 4 -43.98 18.52 -62.41
C SER A 4 -44.87 17.31 -62.31
N TRP A 5 -44.96 16.73 -61.10
CA TRP A 5 -46.01 15.79 -60.76
C TRP A 5 -47.12 16.49 -59.98
N HIS A 6 -48.28 16.54 -60.58
CA HIS A 6 -49.50 17.10 -60.02
C HIS A 6 -50.02 16.26 -58.87
N CYS A 7 -50.49 17.01 -57.87
CA CYS A 7 -51.21 16.52 -56.73
C CYS A 7 -52.47 15.69 -57.11
N CYS A 8 -52.61 14.53 -56.49
CA CYS A 8 -53.91 13.98 -56.26
C CYS A 8 -54.28 14.13 -54.77
N PRO A 9 -55.46 14.58 -54.46
CA PRO A 9 -55.84 14.93 -53.09
C PRO A 9 -56.24 13.71 -52.27
N SER A 10 -55.79 13.70 -51.02
CA SER A 10 -56.32 13.10 -49.79
C SER A 10 -57.46 12.07 -49.94
N LEU A 11 -57.07 10.81 -49.75
CA LEU A 11 -58.00 9.71 -49.40
C LEU A 11 -57.58 9.07 -48.07
N ILE A 12 -57.57 9.87 -47.03
CA ILE A 12 -57.62 9.34 -45.67
C ILE A 12 -58.70 10.14 -44.93
N PRO A 13 -59.79 9.55 -44.53
CA PRO A 13 -60.83 10.26 -43.76
C PRO A 13 -60.26 10.65 -42.38
N LYS A 14 -60.26 11.92 -42.05
CA LYS A 14 -60.15 12.40 -40.68
C LYS A 14 -61.31 11.92 -39.86
N ALA A 15 -61.20 10.74 -39.26
CA ALA A 15 -62.17 10.29 -38.26
C ALA A 15 -61.55 10.60 -36.88
N GLU A 16 -62.00 11.66 -36.27
CA GLU A 16 -61.96 11.77 -34.82
C GLU A 16 -62.95 10.69 -34.26
N VAL A 17 -62.40 9.50 -33.96
CA VAL A 17 -63.19 8.49 -33.22
C VAL A 17 -62.68 8.57 -31.80
N PRO A 18 -63.57 8.81 -30.80
CA PRO A 18 -63.27 8.67 -29.40
C PRO A 18 -62.79 7.21 -29.16
N LEU A 19 -61.71 7.02 -28.41
CA LEU A 19 -61.21 5.71 -27.98
C LEU A 19 -62.38 4.92 -27.35
N ALA A 20 -63.07 4.11 -28.13
CA ALA A 20 -63.91 3.06 -27.60
C ALA A 20 -62.99 2.11 -26.82
N ALA A 21 -63.19 2.02 -25.51
CA ALA A 21 -62.48 1.08 -24.67
C ALA A 21 -62.55 -0.31 -25.33
N ALA A 22 -61.44 -0.84 -25.82
CA ALA A 22 -61.41 -2.16 -26.42
C ALA A 22 -62.01 -3.14 -25.41
N SER A 23 -63.18 -3.71 -25.73
CA SER A 23 -63.82 -4.70 -24.87
C SER A 23 -63.00 -5.97 -24.93
N PHE A 24 -62.23 -6.23 -23.88
CA PHE A 24 -61.48 -7.48 -23.73
C PHE A 24 -62.44 -8.64 -23.46
N HIS A 25 -62.21 -9.77 -24.08
CA HIS A 25 -62.99 -10.99 -23.88
C HIS A 25 -62.08 -12.17 -23.49
N PRO A 26 -62.58 -13.07 -22.62
CA PRO A 26 -61.84 -14.29 -22.34
C PRO A 26 -61.49 -15.05 -23.63
N GLY A 27 -60.25 -15.47 -23.76
CA GLY A 27 -59.73 -16.12 -24.95
C GLY A 27 -58.95 -15.20 -25.91
N ASP A 28 -58.99 -13.89 -25.70
CA ASP A 28 -58.21 -12.94 -26.51
C ASP A 28 -56.73 -13.15 -26.36
N LEU A 29 -55.96 -12.92 -27.43
CA LEU A 29 -54.51 -12.85 -27.46
C LEU A 29 -54.10 -11.44 -27.05
N VAL A 30 -53.29 -11.35 -26.01
CA VAL A 30 -52.84 -10.07 -25.47
C VAL A 30 -51.32 -10.03 -25.34
N GLY A 31 -50.80 -8.82 -25.35
CA GLY A 31 -49.37 -8.51 -25.07
C GLY A 31 -49.21 -7.90 -23.68
N ILE A 32 -48.14 -8.26 -23.01
CA ILE A 32 -47.73 -7.70 -21.71
C ILE A 32 -46.25 -7.44 -21.68
N VAL A 33 -45.84 -6.39 -20.97
CA VAL A 33 -44.46 -6.08 -20.70
C VAL A 33 -44.20 -6.27 -19.21
N THR A 34 -43.27 -7.13 -18.87
CA THR A 34 -42.87 -7.49 -17.49
C THR A 34 -41.37 -7.30 -17.31
N ASP A 35 -40.85 -7.49 -16.09
CA ASP A 35 -39.41 -7.48 -15.80
C ASP A 35 -38.63 -8.54 -16.61
N LYS A 36 -39.31 -9.56 -17.14
CA LYS A 36 -38.76 -10.59 -18.02
C LYS A 36 -38.83 -10.23 -19.51
N GLY A 37 -39.21 -9.01 -19.81
CA GLY A 37 -39.39 -8.50 -21.18
C GLY A 37 -40.86 -8.61 -21.66
N GLN A 38 -41.03 -8.42 -22.98
CA GLN A 38 -42.34 -8.51 -23.66
C GLN A 38 -42.75 -9.98 -23.84
N GLN A 39 -44.02 -10.26 -23.56
CA GLN A 39 -44.58 -11.61 -23.62
C GLN A 39 -46.00 -11.59 -24.20
N LEU A 40 -46.29 -12.60 -25.00
CA LEU A 40 -47.69 -12.91 -25.38
C LEU A 40 -48.36 -13.64 -24.24
N ALA A 41 -49.62 -13.36 -24.03
CA ALA A 41 -50.43 -14.02 -23.00
C ALA A 41 -51.86 -14.28 -23.48
N LEU A 42 -52.51 -15.27 -22.89
CA LEU A 42 -53.92 -15.56 -23.06
C LEU A 42 -54.73 -14.83 -21.99
N LEU A 43 -55.73 -14.11 -22.34
CA LEU A 43 -56.70 -13.53 -21.41
C LEU A 43 -57.67 -14.60 -20.94
N VAL A 44 -57.68 -14.91 -19.65
CA VAL A 44 -58.52 -15.95 -19.05
C VAL A 44 -59.83 -15.36 -18.53
N SER A 45 -59.76 -14.30 -17.77
CA SER A 45 -60.91 -13.64 -17.19
C SER A 45 -60.63 -12.19 -16.82
N LEU A 46 -61.70 -11.43 -16.64
CA LEU A 46 -61.69 -10.06 -16.18
C LEU A 46 -62.29 -9.97 -14.78
N GLN A 47 -61.61 -9.31 -13.86
CA GLN A 47 -62.05 -9.07 -12.50
C GLN A 47 -61.97 -7.58 -12.17
N GLY A 48 -63.05 -6.86 -12.46
CA GLY A 48 -63.08 -5.42 -12.33
C GLY A 48 -62.07 -4.72 -13.25
N SER A 49 -61.05 -4.01 -12.70
CA SER A 49 -60.03 -3.33 -13.45
C SER A 49 -58.75 -4.19 -13.69
N LYS A 50 -58.80 -5.49 -13.37
CA LYS A 50 -57.69 -6.41 -13.52
C LYS A 50 -58.01 -7.54 -14.51
N ALA A 51 -57.00 -7.94 -15.27
CA ALA A 51 -57.05 -9.10 -16.15
C ALA A 51 -56.28 -10.28 -15.53
N GLN A 52 -56.87 -11.47 -15.59
CA GLN A 52 -56.19 -12.73 -15.29
C GLN A 52 -55.62 -13.28 -16.60
N LEU A 53 -54.30 -13.48 -16.61
CA LEU A 53 -53.54 -13.80 -17.80
C LEU A 53 -52.74 -15.10 -17.62
N LEU A 54 -52.59 -15.86 -18.67
CA LEU A 54 -51.65 -16.98 -18.74
C LEU A 54 -50.55 -16.59 -19.73
N PRO A 55 -49.35 -16.14 -19.23
CA PRO A 55 -48.25 -15.79 -20.10
C PRO A 55 -47.50 -17.04 -20.59
N GLY A 56 -46.84 -16.91 -21.75
CA GLY A 56 -45.94 -17.92 -22.28
C GLY A 56 -46.47 -18.59 -23.52
N TRP A 57 -45.64 -18.55 -24.55
CA TRP A 57 -45.92 -19.13 -25.88
C TRP A 57 -44.85 -20.08 -26.36
N GLN A 58 -43.82 -20.33 -25.53
CA GLN A 58 -42.75 -21.22 -25.89
C GLN A 58 -43.07 -22.66 -25.49
N SER A 59 -42.97 -23.58 -26.44
CA SER A 59 -43.12 -25.00 -26.18
C SER A 59 -42.08 -25.53 -25.22
N GLY A 60 -42.47 -26.20 -24.15
CA GLY A 60 -41.59 -26.85 -23.19
C GLY A 60 -41.59 -26.23 -21.81
N ALA A 61 -42.26 -25.12 -21.56
CA ALA A 61 -42.37 -24.54 -20.21
C ALA A 61 -43.38 -25.32 -19.36
N SER A 62 -43.03 -25.63 -18.14
CA SER A 62 -43.92 -26.03 -17.05
C SER A 62 -45.17 -25.16 -17.05
N ARG A 63 -46.36 -25.73 -16.65
CA ARG A 63 -47.66 -25.05 -16.62
C ARG A 63 -47.51 -23.56 -16.26
N PRO A 64 -47.97 -22.63 -17.17
CA PRO A 64 -47.83 -21.21 -16.93
C PRO A 64 -48.59 -20.82 -15.65
N ARG A 65 -47.95 -20.04 -14.78
CA ARG A 65 -48.63 -19.53 -13.58
C ARG A 65 -49.50 -18.35 -13.98
N PRO A 66 -50.77 -18.32 -13.53
CA PRO A 66 -51.66 -17.17 -13.74
C PRO A 66 -51.02 -15.89 -13.23
N LEU A 67 -51.15 -14.82 -14.01
CA LEU A 67 -50.65 -13.49 -13.68
C LEU A 67 -51.86 -12.53 -13.66
N SER A 68 -51.99 -11.74 -12.62
CA SER A 68 -53.03 -10.70 -12.50
C SER A 68 -52.43 -9.32 -12.72
N LEU A 69 -52.82 -8.65 -13.80
CA LEU A 69 -52.37 -7.31 -14.15
C LEU A 69 -53.51 -6.31 -14.28
N PRO A 70 -53.29 -5.02 -13.97
CA PRO A 70 -54.26 -3.96 -14.32
C PRO A 70 -54.48 -3.92 -15.83
N LEU A 71 -55.73 -3.70 -16.29
CA LEU A 71 -56.09 -3.62 -17.71
C LEU A 71 -55.26 -2.61 -18.49
N ARG A 72 -54.79 -1.54 -17.88
CA ARG A 72 -53.94 -0.52 -18.49
C ARG A 72 -52.54 -1.02 -18.90
N GLN A 73 -52.12 -2.20 -18.39
CA GLN A 73 -50.85 -2.87 -18.70
C GLN A 73 -51.05 -4.02 -19.68
N VAL A 74 -52.23 -4.22 -20.18
CA VAL A 74 -52.57 -5.30 -21.08
C VAL A 74 -52.96 -4.70 -22.44
N GLU A 75 -52.36 -5.18 -23.48
CA GLU A 75 -52.56 -4.71 -24.86
C GLU A 75 -53.24 -5.77 -25.69
N LEU A 76 -54.35 -5.44 -26.35
CA LEU A 76 -55.05 -6.38 -27.22
C LEU A 76 -54.25 -6.54 -28.53
N ILE A 77 -53.93 -7.80 -28.85
CA ILE A 77 -53.22 -8.13 -30.10
C ILE A 77 -54.17 -8.73 -31.12
N ALA A 78 -54.98 -9.70 -30.72
CA ALA A 78 -55.98 -10.30 -31.60
C ALA A 78 -57.18 -10.78 -30.79
N ARG A 79 -58.37 -10.61 -31.33
CA ARG A 79 -59.60 -11.13 -30.76
C ARG A 79 -59.82 -12.58 -31.07
N LEU A 80 -60.42 -13.28 -30.12
CA LEU A 80 -60.84 -14.65 -30.35
C LEU A 80 -61.81 -14.70 -31.55
N PRO A 81 -61.60 -15.54 -32.59
CA PRO A 81 -62.48 -15.64 -33.71
C PRO A 81 -63.89 -16.05 -33.30
N ASP A 82 -64.93 -15.45 -33.94
CA ASP A 82 -66.31 -15.74 -33.66
C ASP A 82 -66.63 -17.22 -33.79
N GLY A 83 -67.32 -17.77 -32.81
CA GLY A 83 -67.68 -19.21 -32.76
C GLY A 83 -66.57 -20.15 -32.24
N SER A 84 -65.39 -19.61 -31.86
CA SER A 84 -64.32 -20.36 -31.22
C SER A 84 -64.51 -20.39 -29.70
N SER A 85 -64.21 -21.55 -29.09
CA SER A 85 -64.14 -21.65 -27.64
C SER A 85 -62.81 -21.08 -27.12
N PRO A 86 -62.79 -20.35 -25.95
CA PRO A 86 -61.57 -19.90 -25.37
C PRO A 86 -60.58 -21.06 -25.10
N PRO A 87 -59.30 -20.94 -25.50
CA PRO A 87 -58.32 -21.99 -25.26
C PRO A 87 -58.02 -22.14 -23.77
N GLU A 88 -57.84 -23.36 -23.30
CA GLU A 88 -57.56 -23.67 -21.89
C GLU A 88 -56.13 -23.31 -21.46
N ALA A 89 -55.19 -23.13 -22.41
CA ALA A 89 -53.81 -22.82 -22.19
C ALA A 89 -53.17 -22.04 -23.35
N PRO A 90 -52.12 -21.28 -23.12
CA PRO A 90 -51.32 -20.63 -24.17
C PRO A 90 -50.75 -21.67 -25.15
N GLY A 91 -50.70 -21.32 -26.43
CA GLY A 91 -50.17 -22.19 -27.48
C GLY A 91 -51.15 -23.28 -28.01
N LEU A 92 -52.42 -23.27 -27.55
CA LEU A 92 -53.51 -24.03 -28.16
C LEU A 92 -54.22 -23.20 -29.24
N ALA A 93 -54.92 -23.92 -30.16
CA ALA A 93 -55.72 -23.24 -31.17
C ALA A 93 -56.73 -22.27 -30.55
N PRO A 94 -57.00 -21.12 -31.17
CA PRO A 94 -56.47 -20.65 -32.44
C PRO A 94 -55.07 -19.98 -32.34
N TRP A 95 -54.49 -19.82 -31.13
CA TRP A 95 -53.23 -19.10 -30.89
C TRP A 95 -52.02 -20.04 -30.87
N ARG A 96 -51.94 -20.98 -31.76
CA ARG A 96 -50.80 -21.92 -31.86
C ARG A 96 -49.69 -21.32 -32.75
N PHE A 97 -48.71 -20.64 -32.14
CA PHE A 97 -47.55 -20.10 -32.87
C PHE A 97 -46.25 -20.77 -32.38
N THR A 98 -45.36 -21.08 -33.32
CA THR A 98 -43.97 -21.46 -32.99
C THR A 98 -43.08 -20.22 -33.05
N ALA A 99 -41.91 -20.27 -32.39
CA ALA A 99 -40.93 -19.21 -32.47
C ALA A 99 -40.48 -18.91 -33.92
N GLU A 100 -40.37 -19.96 -34.74
CA GLU A 100 -40.03 -19.85 -36.17
C GLU A 100 -41.14 -19.16 -36.97
N GLN A 101 -42.40 -19.46 -36.69
CA GLN A 101 -43.53 -18.79 -37.34
C GLN A 101 -43.62 -17.30 -36.95
N LEU A 102 -43.38 -16.95 -35.69
CA LEU A 102 -43.34 -15.57 -35.25
C LEU A 102 -42.17 -14.82 -35.87
N GLN A 103 -41.00 -15.45 -35.97
CA GLN A 103 -39.84 -14.88 -36.63
C GLN A 103 -40.09 -14.66 -38.14
N ALA A 104 -40.65 -15.65 -38.82
CA ALA A 104 -40.97 -15.58 -40.26
C ALA A 104 -42.09 -14.56 -40.55
N ALA A 105 -43.02 -14.35 -39.62
CA ALA A 105 -44.12 -13.39 -39.72
C ALA A 105 -43.71 -11.93 -39.37
N THR A 106 -42.46 -11.71 -38.95
CA THR A 106 -41.95 -10.35 -38.67
C THR A 106 -41.86 -9.56 -39.98
N PRO A 107 -42.38 -8.33 -40.08
CA PRO A 107 -42.34 -7.56 -41.32
C PRO A 107 -40.96 -7.33 -41.86
N PRO A 108 -40.73 -7.44 -43.18
CA PRO A 108 -39.45 -7.18 -43.83
C PRO A 108 -38.96 -5.72 -43.61
N ARG A 109 -37.66 -5.54 -43.55
CA ARG A 109 -37.08 -4.18 -43.28
C ARG A 109 -37.49 -3.14 -44.34
N ALA A 110 -37.66 -3.54 -45.60
CA ALA A 110 -38.08 -2.65 -46.69
C ALA A 110 -39.50 -2.12 -46.46
N ASP A 111 -40.41 -3.02 -46.03
CA ASP A 111 -41.83 -2.69 -45.79
C ASP A 111 -41.96 -1.79 -44.54
N LEU A 112 -41.15 -2.06 -43.49
CA LEU A 112 -41.04 -1.23 -42.29
C LEU A 112 -40.51 0.18 -42.60
N ALA A 113 -39.58 0.31 -43.51
CA ALA A 113 -39.07 1.61 -43.93
C ALA A 113 -40.12 2.40 -44.75
N ALA A 114 -40.85 1.72 -45.61
CA ALA A 114 -41.96 2.32 -46.37
C ALA A 114 -43.08 2.79 -45.47
N ALA A 115 -43.53 1.92 -44.52
CA ALA A 115 -44.52 2.29 -43.52
C ALA A 115 -44.08 3.49 -42.64
N TRP A 116 -42.78 3.56 -42.29
CA TRP A 116 -42.25 4.71 -41.56
C TRP A 116 -42.32 5.98 -42.34
N LEU A 117 -41.99 5.97 -43.65
CA LEU A 117 -42.07 7.17 -44.53
C LEU A 117 -43.48 7.67 -44.59
N LEU A 118 -44.46 6.79 -44.82
CA LEU A 118 -45.88 7.16 -44.90
C LEU A 118 -46.38 7.81 -43.59
N LEU A 119 -46.07 7.21 -42.44
CA LEU A 119 -46.50 7.77 -41.15
C LEU A 119 -45.77 9.02 -40.75
N ALA A 120 -44.53 9.23 -41.23
CA ALA A 120 -43.69 10.40 -40.92
C ALA A 120 -44.11 11.64 -41.77
N GLU A 121 -44.68 11.43 -42.94
CA GLU A 121 -45.23 12.52 -43.79
C GLU A 121 -46.51 13.08 -43.23
N ASP A 122 -47.42 12.21 -42.75
CA ASP A 122 -48.78 12.59 -42.31
C ASP A 122 -48.89 12.91 -40.81
N ASP A 123 -47.84 12.71 -40.04
CA ASP A 123 -47.83 12.83 -38.56
C ASP A 123 -48.99 12.10 -37.89
N THR A 124 -49.35 10.94 -38.39
CA THR A 124 -50.48 10.14 -37.97
C THR A 124 -50.06 8.97 -37.10
N SER A 125 -51.01 8.48 -36.27
CA SER A 125 -50.81 7.26 -35.52
C SER A 125 -51.91 6.25 -35.91
N LEU A 126 -51.54 4.97 -36.05
CA LEU A 126 -52.45 3.90 -36.49
C LEU A 126 -52.54 2.80 -35.42
N SER A 127 -53.65 2.07 -35.45
CA SER A 127 -53.75 0.82 -34.67
C SER A 127 -52.73 -0.20 -35.20
N LEU A 128 -52.44 -1.26 -34.45
CA LEU A 128 -51.52 -2.31 -34.87
C LEU A 128 -51.99 -2.98 -36.17
N GLU A 129 -53.29 -3.19 -36.28
CA GLU A 129 -53.93 -3.82 -37.43
C GLU A 129 -53.86 -2.92 -38.67
N ASP A 130 -54.24 -1.62 -38.53
CA ASP A 130 -54.16 -0.65 -39.64
C ASP A 130 -52.73 -0.42 -40.09
N TRP A 131 -51.77 -0.38 -39.15
CA TRP A 131 -50.36 -0.24 -39.47
C TRP A 131 -49.81 -1.41 -40.27
N LEU A 132 -50.16 -2.65 -39.89
CA LEU A 132 -49.87 -3.83 -40.70
C LEU A 132 -50.63 -3.87 -42.02
N GLY A 133 -51.86 -3.30 -42.03
CA GLY A 133 -52.68 -3.14 -43.23
C GLY A 133 -52.00 -2.29 -44.33
N LEU A 134 -51.03 -1.42 -43.98
CA LEU A 134 -50.22 -0.72 -45.00
C LEU A 134 -49.36 -1.65 -45.81
N GLN A 135 -49.10 -2.88 -45.34
CA GLN A 135 -48.21 -3.86 -45.95
C GLN A 135 -48.93 -5.16 -46.38
N LEU A 136 -50.03 -5.48 -45.71
CA LEU A 136 -50.76 -6.73 -45.87
C LEU A 136 -52.28 -6.46 -45.99
N SER A 137 -52.93 -7.04 -46.97
CA SER A 137 -54.36 -6.81 -47.21
C SER A 137 -55.25 -7.31 -46.07
N GLN A 138 -54.84 -8.36 -45.36
CA GLN A 138 -55.54 -8.91 -44.18
C GLN A 138 -54.51 -9.53 -43.23
N PRO A 139 -54.06 -8.79 -42.17
CA PRO A 139 -53.09 -9.30 -41.22
C PRO A 139 -53.64 -10.51 -40.43
N GLN A 140 -52.91 -11.61 -40.46
CA GLN A 140 -53.22 -12.78 -39.66
C GLN A 140 -52.78 -12.62 -38.21
N PRO A 141 -53.40 -13.28 -37.22
CA PRO A 141 -53.05 -13.14 -35.80
C PRO A 141 -51.54 -13.40 -35.49
N VAL A 142 -50.88 -14.30 -36.22
CA VAL A 142 -49.45 -14.55 -36.06
C VAL A 142 -48.60 -13.37 -36.49
N GLN A 143 -49.05 -12.63 -37.52
CA GLN A 143 -48.35 -11.40 -37.98
C GLN A 143 -48.58 -10.23 -37.03
N LEU A 144 -49.77 -10.09 -36.44
CA LEU A 144 -50.08 -9.12 -35.38
C LEU A 144 -49.20 -9.41 -34.15
N ALA A 145 -49.10 -10.66 -33.73
CA ALA A 145 -48.29 -11.06 -32.61
C ALA A 145 -46.77 -10.79 -32.83
N ALA A 146 -46.29 -11.15 -34.03
CA ALA A 146 -44.88 -10.92 -34.44
C ALA A 146 -44.58 -9.41 -34.51
N ALA A 147 -45.48 -8.62 -35.09
CA ALA A 147 -45.32 -7.17 -35.21
C ALA A 147 -45.34 -6.49 -33.87
N TRP A 148 -46.22 -6.86 -32.93
CA TRP A 148 -46.25 -6.35 -31.57
C TRP A 148 -44.95 -6.67 -30.82
N LEU A 149 -44.47 -7.92 -30.86
CA LEU A 149 -43.18 -8.30 -30.25
C LEU A 149 -42.04 -7.50 -30.83
N TRP A 150 -41.99 -7.27 -32.15
CA TRP A 150 -40.99 -6.46 -32.81
C TRP A 150 -41.07 -4.98 -32.40
N LEU A 151 -42.28 -4.40 -32.32
CA LEU A 151 -42.49 -2.99 -31.89
C LEU A 151 -42.02 -2.76 -30.46
N GLN A 152 -42.22 -3.74 -29.58
CA GLN A 152 -41.75 -3.68 -28.17
C GLN A 152 -40.29 -4.01 -28.00
N GLY A 153 -39.60 -4.49 -29.04
CA GLY A 153 -38.15 -4.77 -29.03
C GLY A 153 -37.31 -3.53 -29.26
N ASP A 154 -36.03 -3.76 -29.54
CA ASP A 154 -34.98 -2.72 -29.69
C ASP A 154 -35.06 -1.92 -31.01
N GLN A 155 -36.26 -1.85 -31.63
CA GLN A 155 -36.44 -1.10 -32.87
C GLN A 155 -36.46 0.42 -32.63
N LEU A 156 -35.99 1.19 -33.61
CA LEU A 156 -35.92 2.65 -33.51
C LEU A 156 -36.91 3.41 -34.37
N LEU A 157 -37.60 2.75 -35.32
CA LEU A 157 -38.39 3.44 -36.33
C LEU A 157 -39.71 3.97 -35.79
N PHE A 158 -40.34 3.23 -34.90
CA PHE A 158 -41.67 3.55 -34.43
C PHE A 158 -41.75 3.76 -32.92
N ARG A 159 -42.76 4.53 -32.48
CA ARG A 159 -43.20 4.60 -31.09
C ARG A 159 -44.46 3.79 -30.95
N TRP A 160 -44.55 2.98 -29.91
CA TRP A 160 -45.77 2.32 -29.49
C TRP A 160 -46.27 2.99 -28.23
N ARG A 161 -47.41 3.64 -28.33
CA ARG A 161 -48.09 4.30 -27.18
C ARG A 161 -49.58 4.18 -27.30
N GLN A 162 -50.25 3.89 -26.19
CA GLN A 162 -51.76 3.79 -26.13
C GLN A 162 -52.33 2.90 -27.23
N GLN A 163 -51.72 1.77 -27.52
CA GLN A 163 -52.10 0.81 -28.57
C GLN A 163 -52.03 1.40 -30.00
N GLN A 164 -51.25 2.44 -30.19
CA GLN A 164 -51.04 3.06 -31.49
C GLN A 164 -49.57 3.07 -31.88
N VAL A 165 -49.30 2.90 -33.15
CA VAL A 165 -47.99 2.99 -33.80
C VAL A 165 -47.88 4.36 -34.44
N SER A 166 -46.83 5.09 -34.12
CA SER A 166 -46.47 6.36 -34.80
C SER A 166 -45.01 6.33 -35.22
N ALA A 167 -44.72 7.01 -36.30
CA ALA A 167 -43.32 7.17 -36.78
C ALA A 167 -42.50 8.04 -35.81
N ARG A 168 -41.28 7.66 -35.51
CA ARG A 168 -40.34 8.58 -34.82
C ARG A 168 -39.84 9.64 -35.81
N PRO A 169 -39.84 10.95 -35.41
CA PRO A 169 -39.25 11.99 -36.24
C PRO A 169 -37.81 11.73 -36.59
N LEU A 170 -37.41 12.12 -37.80
CA LEU A 170 -36.02 11.90 -38.28
C LEU A 170 -34.92 12.45 -37.38
N PRO A 171 -35.05 13.63 -36.74
CA PRO A 171 -34.04 14.12 -35.78
C PRO A 171 -33.88 13.18 -34.57
N GLU A 172 -34.97 12.63 -34.04
CA GLU A 172 -34.97 11.69 -32.95
C GLU A 172 -34.29 10.37 -33.34
N LEU A 173 -34.63 9.83 -34.50
CA LEU A 173 -33.99 8.61 -35.05
C LEU A 173 -32.47 8.77 -35.20
N ARG A 174 -32.04 9.92 -35.72
CA ARG A 174 -30.61 10.25 -35.84
C ARG A 174 -29.94 10.24 -34.47
N ARG A 175 -30.55 10.90 -33.47
CA ARG A 175 -30.04 10.93 -32.09
C ARG A 175 -29.92 9.51 -31.51
N LEU A 176 -30.99 8.72 -31.55
CA LEU A 176 -31.02 7.35 -31.00
C LEU A 176 -30.00 6.42 -31.71
N ARG A 177 -29.85 6.54 -33.03
CA ARG A 177 -28.83 5.78 -33.76
C ARG A 177 -27.39 6.16 -33.36
N LEU A 178 -27.13 7.45 -33.15
CA LEU A 178 -25.83 7.92 -32.67
C LEU A 178 -25.55 7.41 -31.26
N GLU A 179 -26.56 7.42 -30.40
CA GLU A 179 -26.46 6.92 -29.04
C GLU A 179 -26.20 5.42 -29.00
N GLN A 180 -26.96 4.61 -29.76
CA GLN A 180 -26.69 3.16 -29.89
C GLN A 180 -25.30 2.89 -30.45
N ARG A 181 -24.87 3.64 -31.46
CA ARG A 181 -23.51 3.49 -32.02
C ARG A 181 -22.44 3.80 -30.99
N ARG A 182 -22.62 4.88 -30.19
CA ARG A 182 -21.71 5.21 -29.09
C ARG A 182 -21.67 4.10 -28.05
N GLN A 183 -22.83 3.61 -27.62
CA GLN A 183 -22.91 2.51 -26.65
C GLN A 183 -22.21 1.24 -27.17
N ARG A 184 -22.43 0.86 -28.44
CA ARG A 184 -21.73 -0.29 -29.04
C ARG A 184 -20.22 -0.10 -29.07
N LEU A 185 -19.75 1.08 -29.46
CA LEU A 185 -18.30 1.38 -29.47
C LEU A 185 -17.71 1.34 -28.06
N VAL A 186 -18.41 1.87 -27.05
CA VAL A 186 -17.98 1.78 -25.65
C VAL A 186 -17.87 0.32 -25.21
N LEU A 187 -18.89 -0.50 -25.46
CA LEU A 187 -18.87 -1.93 -25.09
C LEU A 187 -17.77 -2.70 -25.83
N GLU A 188 -17.54 -2.38 -27.10
CA GLU A 188 -16.47 -3.01 -27.89
C GLU A 188 -15.08 -2.62 -27.35
N HIS A 189 -14.86 -1.34 -27.04
CA HIS A 189 -13.62 -0.89 -26.42
C HIS A 189 -13.39 -1.51 -25.04
N GLN A 190 -14.45 -1.62 -24.23
CA GLN A 190 -14.36 -2.32 -22.93
C GLN A 190 -14.01 -3.80 -23.11
N ARG A 191 -14.63 -4.49 -24.08
CA ARG A 191 -14.32 -5.88 -24.35
C ARG A 191 -12.86 -6.08 -24.77
N LEU A 192 -12.36 -5.22 -25.68
CA LEU A 192 -10.97 -5.28 -26.12
C LEU A 192 -10.01 -4.99 -24.98
N TRP A 193 -10.35 -4.01 -24.12
CA TRP A 193 -9.56 -3.69 -22.93
C TRP A 193 -9.49 -4.88 -21.96
N HIS A 194 -10.63 -5.50 -21.64
CA HIS A 194 -10.64 -6.67 -20.76
C HIS A 194 -9.83 -7.84 -21.35
N GLU A 195 -9.84 -8.01 -22.67
CA GLU A 195 -9.02 -9.02 -23.33
C GLU A 195 -7.52 -8.71 -23.25
N GLN A 196 -7.12 -7.43 -23.35
CA GLN A 196 -5.74 -7.01 -23.11
C GLN A 196 -5.29 -7.31 -21.67
N LEU A 197 -6.11 -7.00 -20.67
CA LEU A 197 -5.82 -7.35 -19.27
C LEU A 197 -5.67 -8.87 -19.09
N LYS A 198 -6.47 -9.66 -19.79
CA LYS A 198 -6.42 -11.13 -19.75
C LYS A 198 -5.14 -11.70 -20.37
N GLN A 199 -4.61 -11.05 -21.39
CA GLN A 199 -3.36 -11.48 -22.06
C GLN A 199 -2.14 -11.31 -21.15
N ARG A 200 -2.22 -10.48 -20.11
CA ARG A 200 -1.16 -10.24 -19.10
C ARG A 200 0.20 -9.93 -19.74
N GLN A 201 0.20 -9.05 -20.74
CA GLN A 201 1.42 -8.58 -21.41
C GLN A 201 1.72 -7.14 -21.07
N PRO A 202 2.99 -6.72 -21.07
CA PRO A 202 3.36 -5.34 -20.80
C PRO A 202 2.59 -4.34 -21.66
N LEU A 203 2.02 -3.32 -21.02
CA LEU A 203 1.20 -2.30 -21.68
C LEU A 203 2.03 -1.08 -22.08
N ASN A 204 1.78 -0.58 -23.30
CA ASN A 204 2.29 0.73 -23.70
C ASN A 204 1.33 1.82 -23.22
N LEU A 205 1.74 2.59 -22.18
CA LEU A 205 0.91 3.63 -21.58
C LEU A 205 0.56 4.77 -22.53
N GLU A 206 1.38 5.05 -23.55
CA GLU A 206 1.13 6.12 -24.51
C GLU A 206 -0.09 5.85 -25.40
N LEU A 207 -0.37 4.57 -25.68
CA LEU A 207 -1.46 4.13 -26.52
C LEU A 207 -2.81 4.02 -25.80
N LEU A 208 -2.84 4.18 -24.47
CA LEU A 208 -4.04 4.03 -23.67
C LEU A 208 -4.95 5.27 -23.75
N SER A 209 -6.25 5.02 -23.83
CA SER A 209 -7.28 6.07 -23.73
C SER A 209 -7.32 6.68 -22.31
N PRO A 210 -7.86 7.88 -22.15
CA PRO A 210 -8.02 8.48 -20.82
C PRO A 210 -8.81 7.60 -19.83
N ALA A 211 -9.84 6.88 -20.31
CA ALA A 211 -10.63 5.97 -19.47
C ALA A 211 -9.81 4.77 -18.96
N GLN A 212 -9.01 4.15 -19.83
CA GLN A 212 -8.11 3.05 -19.46
C GLN A 212 -7.05 3.49 -18.45
N ARG A 213 -6.46 4.68 -18.65
CA ARG A 213 -5.51 5.27 -17.69
C ARG A 213 -6.15 5.51 -16.33
N GLN A 214 -7.40 5.97 -16.29
CA GLN A 214 -8.15 6.16 -15.05
C GLN A 214 -8.39 4.83 -14.33
N GLU A 215 -8.77 3.78 -15.05
CA GLU A 215 -8.94 2.43 -14.48
C GLU A 215 -7.61 1.88 -13.94
N LEU A 216 -6.50 2.04 -14.67
CA LEU A 216 -5.18 1.65 -14.19
C LEU A 216 -4.77 2.42 -12.93
N ASN A 217 -5.02 3.72 -12.86
CA ASN A 217 -4.72 4.51 -11.66
C ASN A 217 -5.52 4.00 -10.46
N LEU A 218 -6.80 3.61 -10.65
CA LEU A 218 -7.58 2.99 -9.58
C LEU A 218 -6.96 1.65 -9.13
N LEU A 219 -6.50 0.81 -10.07
CA LEU A 219 -5.82 -0.44 -9.73
C LEU A 219 -4.49 -0.20 -9.00
N LEU A 220 -3.72 0.81 -9.41
CA LEU A 220 -2.48 1.19 -8.73
C LEU A 220 -2.74 1.69 -7.31
N THR A 221 -3.76 2.51 -7.10
CA THR A 221 -4.20 2.96 -5.77
C THR A 221 -4.62 1.76 -4.89
N TRP A 222 -5.36 0.81 -5.45
CA TRP A 222 -5.73 -0.42 -4.75
C TRP A 222 -4.53 -1.30 -4.41
N ALA A 223 -3.57 -1.42 -5.33
CA ALA A 223 -2.33 -2.15 -5.10
C ALA A 223 -1.48 -1.53 -3.99
N SER A 224 -1.49 -0.21 -3.85
CA SER A 224 -0.82 0.51 -2.76
C SER A 224 -1.48 0.33 -1.38
N GLY A 225 -2.74 -0.11 -1.34
CA GLY A 225 -3.48 -0.24 -0.09
C GLY A 225 -4.22 1.03 0.36
N ASP A 226 -4.19 2.09 -0.46
CA ASP A 226 -4.75 3.42 -0.15
C ASP A 226 -6.21 3.58 -0.57
N ALA A 227 -6.85 2.51 -1.04
CA ALA A 227 -8.22 2.58 -1.55
C ALA A 227 -9.26 2.69 -0.45
N GLU A 228 -9.83 3.87 -0.29
CA GLU A 228 -10.95 4.12 0.61
C GLU A 228 -12.31 3.60 0.08
N GLN A 229 -12.43 3.38 -1.22
CA GLN A 229 -13.68 3.02 -1.89
C GLN A 229 -13.57 1.66 -2.61
N PRO A 230 -14.69 0.91 -2.70
CA PRO A 230 -14.71 -0.35 -3.43
C PRO A 230 -14.52 -0.12 -4.94
N LEU A 231 -13.86 -1.07 -5.61
CA LEU A 231 -13.68 -1.01 -7.07
C LEU A 231 -15.04 -0.88 -7.78
N PRO A 232 -15.14 -0.04 -8.81
CA PRO A 232 -16.32 0.08 -9.66
C PRO A 232 -16.77 -1.28 -10.22
N ALA A 233 -18.10 -1.47 -10.37
CA ALA A 233 -18.65 -2.75 -10.80
C ALA A 233 -18.11 -3.21 -12.18
N GLU A 234 -17.92 -2.29 -13.11
CA GLU A 234 -17.38 -2.57 -14.45
C GLU A 234 -15.92 -3.04 -14.38
N LEU A 235 -15.09 -2.37 -13.56
CA LEU A 235 -13.70 -2.75 -13.37
C LEU A 235 -13.58 -4.13 -12.70
N ARG A 236 -14.46 -4.42 -11.71
CA ARG A 236 -14.51 -5.77 -11.11
C ARG A 236 -14.88 -6.85 -12.13
N ARG A 237 -15.80 -6.56 -13.06
CA ARG A 237 -16.10 -7.47 -14.17
C ARG A 237 -14.90 -7.66 -15.09
N GLY A 238 -14.18 -6.58 -15.40
CA GLY A 238 -12.95 -6.65 -16.19
C GLY A 238 -11.90 -7.54 -15.56
N LEU A 239 -11.65 -7.38 -14.25
CA LEU A 239 -10.76 -8.24 -13.48
C LEU A 239 -11.20 -9.69 -13.50
N GLN A 240 -12.50 -9.97 -13.33
CA GLN A 240 -13.05 -11.32 -13.38
C GLN A 240 -12.85 -11.97 -14.76
N VAL A 241 -13.04 -11.22 -15.87
CA VAL A 241 -12.76 -11.68 -17.23
C VAL A 241 -11.27 -11.97 -17.42
N ALA A 242 -10.40 -11.14 -16.82
CA ALA A 242 -8.96 -11.33 -16.81
C ALA A 242 -8.49 -12.49 -15.89
N GLY A 243 -9.40 -13.16 -15.19
CA GLY A 243 -9.06 -14.22 -14.24
C GLY A 243 -8.33 -13.69 -13.01
N CYS A 244 -8.55 -12.42 -12.67
CA CYS A 244 -7.95 -11.76 -11.53
C CYS A 244 -8.99 -11.56 -10.43
N ALA A 245 -8.71 -12.02 -9.21
CA ALA A 245 -9.54 -11.74 -8.06
C ALA A 245 -9.47 -10.24 -7.70
N ALA A 246 -10.56 -9.68 -7.16
CA ALA A 246 -10.60 -8.29 -6.74
C ALA A 246 -10.02 -8.13 -5.33
N ASP A 247 -8.80 -8.62 -5.11
CA ASP A 247 -8.01 -8.43 -3.90
C ASP A 247 -6.65 -7.78 -4.24
N THR A 248 -6.05 -7.11 -3.27
CA THR A 248 -4.81 -6.35 -3.44
C THR A 248 -3.67 -7.19 -4.03
N GLY A 249 -3.49 -8.42 -3.54
CA GLY A 249 -2.40 -9.29 -4.01
C GLY A 249 -2.59 -9.74 -5.46
N ALA A 250 -3.81 -10.18 -5.83
CA ALA A 250 -4.09 -10.55 -7.22
C ALA A 250 -3.95 -9.37 -8.19
N ILE A 251 -4.32 -8.16 -7.74
CA ILE A 251 -4.12 -6.94 -8.53
C ILE A 251 -2.64 -6.63 -8.68
N ARG A 252 -1.81 -6.78 -7.64
CA ARG A 252 -0.35 -6.63 -7.74
C ARG A 252 0.26 -7.61 -8.75
N HIS A 253 -0.13 -8.88 -8.70
CA HIS A 253 0.30 -9.87 -9.70
C HIS A 253 -0.07 -9.44 -11.13
N LEU A 254 -1.31 -8.99 -11.35
CA LEU A 254 -1.73 -8.47 -12.64
C LEU A 254 -0.89 -7.28 -13.09
N LEU A 255 -0.65 -6.32 -12.21
CA LEU A 255 0.13 -5.12 -12.52
C LEU A 255 1.61 -5.42 -12.80
N VAL A 256 2.20 -6.44 -12.16
CA VAL A 256 3.54 -6.95 -12.47
C VAL A 256 3.56 -7.52 -13.88
N ASP A 257 2.60 -8.37 -14.23
CA ASP A 257 2.49 -8.97 -15.56
C ASP A 257 2.31 -7.90 -16.66
N LEU A 258 1.59 -6.81 -16.35
CA LEU A 258 1.39 -5.68 -17.25
C LEU A 258 2.59 -4.71 -17.32
N GLY A 259 3.66 -4.96 -16.55
CA GLY A 259 4.85 -4.10 -16.50
C GLY A 259 4.64 -2.75 -15.82
N LEU A 260 3.60 -2.65 -14.96
CA LEU A 260 3.18 -1.41 -14.28
C LEU A 260 3.52 -1.39 -12.80
N TRP A 261 4.01 -2.48 -12.26
CA TRP A 261 4.39 -2.65 -10.87
C TRP A 261 5.71 -3.40 -10.80
N ASP A 262 6.68 -2.90 -10.05
CA ASP A 262 7.90 -3.65 -9.76
C ASP A 262 7.54 -4.83 -8.84
N LEU A 263 8.06 -6.01 -9.14
CA LEU A 263 7.91 -7.22 -8.31
C LEU A 263 8.28 -6.96 -6.84
N HIS A 264 9.25 -6.09 -6.62
CA HIS A 264 9.76 -5.71 -5.31
C HIS A 264 9.34 -4.30 -4.88
N CYS A 265 8.25 -3.77 -5.44
CA CYS A 265 7.69 -2.48 -5.01
C CYS A 265 7.21 -2.57 -3.57
N LEU A 266 7.56 -1.58 -2.78
CA LEU A 266 7.07 -1.39 -1.42
C LEU A 266 5.90 -0.40 -1.46
N PRO A 267 4.65 -0.82 -1.26
CA PRO A 267 3.50 0.08 -1.28
C PRO A 267 3.64 1.28 -0.34
N SER A 268 4.12 1.06 0.89
CA SER A 268 4.31 2.13 1.88
C SER A 268 5.40 3.15 1.51
N LEU A 269 6.26 2.85 0.54
CA LEU A 269 7.30 3.76 0.05
C LEU A 269 6.79 4.68 -1.06
N ARG A 270 5.75 4.28 -1.79
CA ARG A 270 5.22 5.01 -2.94
C ARG A 270 4.77 6.42 -2.56
N ASP A 271 5.06 7.36 -3.45
CA ASP A 271 4.71 8.78 -3.31
C ASP A 271 5.27 9.44 -2.04
N THR A 272 6.19 8.76 -1.33
CA THR A 272 6.87 9.33 -0.18
C THR A 272 8.04 10.22 -0.60
N ARG A 273 8.50 11.06 0.32
CA ARG A 273 9.66 11.92 0.09
C ARG A 273 10.94 11.15 -0.18
N TRP A 274 11.07 9.95 0.37
CA TRP A 274 12.24 9.09 0.12
C TRP A 274 12.24 8.58 -1.32
N GLU A 275 11.10 8.15 -1.87
CA GLU A 275 10.98 7.71 -3.25
C GLU A 275 11.16 8.87 -4.25
N LEU A 276 10.57 10.03 -3.96
CA LEU A 276 10.68 11.22 -4.82
C LEU A 276 12.11 11.81 -4.84
N GLY A 277 12.94 11.47 -3.85
CA GLY A 277 14.30 11.97 -3.77
C GLY A 277 14.39 13.45 -3.39
N PHE A 278 15.41 14.12 -3.89
CA PHE A 278 15.64 15.55 -3.71
C PHE A 278 15.29 16.28 -5.00
N ASN A 279 14.49 17.34 -4.90
CA ASN A 279 14.12 18.15 -6.06
C ASN A 279 15.27 19.10 -6.46
N GLY A 280 15.14 19.75 -7.63
CA GLY A 280 16.18 20.62 -8.16
C GLY A 280 16.57 21.81 -7.25
N GLU A 281 15.66 22.31 -6.40
CA GLU A 281 15.96 23.34 -5.41
C GLU A 281 16.87 22.82 -4.31
N LEU A 282 16.59 21.63 -3.80
CA LEU A 282 17.40 20.94 -2.78
C LEU A 282 18.75 20.49 -3.35
N GLU A 283 18.80 20.07 -4.61
CA GLU A 283 20.04 19.76 -5.30
C GLU A 283 20.91 20.99 -5.49
N ALA A 284 20.35 22.13 -5.86
CA ALA A 284 21.04 23.41 -5.95
C ALA A 284 21.61 23.85 -4.59
N GLU A 285 20.83 23.66 -3.51
CA GLU A 285 21.28 23.93 -2.16
C GLU A 285 22.41 23.00 -1.73
N CYS A 286 22.33 21.71 -2.08
CA CYS A 286 23.42 20.75 -1.88
C CYS A 286 24.72 21.23 -2.55
N GLN A 287 24.66 21.64 -3.80
CA GLN A 287 25.84 22.14 -4.53
C GLN A 287 26.40 23.43 -3.90
N ARG A 288 25.54 24.31 -3.39
CA ARG A 288 25.95 25.51 -2.66
C ARG A 288 26.73 25.16 -1.40
N LEU A 289 26.25 24.19 -0.61
CA LEU A 289 26.91 23.75 0.63
C LEU A 289 28.23 23.01 0.35
N LEU A 290 28.28 22.20 -0.71
CA LEU A 290 29.55 21.58 -1.16
C LEU A 290 30.59 22.63 -1.54
N GLY A 291 30.20 23.72 -2.18
CA GLY A 291 31.10 24.85 -2.48
C GLY A 291 31.51 25.65 -1.23
N ALA A 292 30.65 25.72 -0.22
CA ALA A 292 30.91 26.42 1.03
C ALA A 292 31.72 25.62 2.06
N HIS A 293 31.78 24.28 1.93
CA HIS A 293 32.43 23.38 2.89
C HIS A 293 33.85 23.77 3.26
N GLY A 294 34.69 24.10 2.28
CA GLY A 294 36.07 24.49 2.47
C GLY A 294 36.31 25.91 3.00
N GLN A 295 35.24 26.70 3.12
CA GLN A 295 35.31 28.09 3.60
C GLN A 295 35.07 28.15 5.11
N PRO A 296 35.66 29.14 5.82
CA PRO A 296 35.35 29.39 7.22
C PRO A 296 33.86 29.62 7.41
N GLN A 297 33.27 28.97 8.42
CA GLN A 297 31.89 29.15 8.81
C GLN A 297 31.79 29.83 10.17
N PRO A 298 30.69 30.54 10.46
CA PRO A 298 30.48 31.15 11.77
C PRO A 298 30.58 30.10 12.88
N GLY A 299 31.38 30.41 13.94
CA GLY A 299 31.60 29.49 15.07
C GLY A 299 32.75 28.48 14.86
N ASP A 300 33.43 28.48 13.72
CA ASP A 300 34.64 27.65 13.53
C ASP A 300 35.78 28.06 14.45
N GLU A 301 35.84 29.33 14.83
CA GLU A 301 36.80 29.90 15.77
C GLU A 301 36.64 29.40 17.22
N LEU A 302 35.44 28.87 17.53
CA LEU A 302 35.13 28.33 18.86
C LEU A 302 35.43 26.82 18.98
N ARG A 303 35.91 26.20 17.90
CA ARG A 303 36.23 24.77 17.87
C ARG A 303 37.64 24.49 18.40
N SER A 304 37.76 23.55 19.31
CA SER A 304 39.03 23.02 19.76
C SER A 304 39.68 22.17 18.67
N ASP A 305 40.97 22.33 18.43
CA ASP A 305 41.70 21.49 17.47
C ASP A 305 42.17 20.19 18.16
N LEU A 306 41.45 19.10 17.86
CA LEU A 306 41.77 17.74 18.30
C LEU A 306 42.32 16.87 17.15
N SER A 307 42.71 17.47 16.04
CA SER A 307 43.23 16.77 14.86
C SER A 307 44.53 15.99 15.10
N HIS A 308 45.19 16.21 16.22
CA HIS A 308 46.40 15.50 16.67
C HIS A 308 46.04 14.16 17.33
N GLN A 309 44.82 13.91 17.72
CA GLN A 309 44.40 12.66 18.35
C GLN A 309 44.43 11.51 17.32
N HIS A 310 44.77 10.33 17.78
CA HIS A 310 44.69 9.11 16.97
C HIS A 310 43.24 8.60 16.98
N LEU A 311 42.42 9.26 16.19
CA LEU A 311 40.98 8.96 16.04
C LEU A 311 40.78 7.85 15.01
N VAL A 312 40.01 6.82 15.37
CA VAL A 312 39.59 5.73 14.47
C VAL A 312 38.06 5.71 14.36
N THR A 313 37.59 5.39 13.17
CA THR A 313 36.14 5.12 12.93
C THR A 313 35.94 3.64 12.68
N ILE A 314 34.84 3.06 13.18
CA ILE A 314 34.53 1.61 13.11
C ILE A 314 33.11 1.44 12.63
N ASP A 315 32.94 0.91 11.43
CA ASP A 315 31.64 0.72 10.79
C ASP A 315 31.60 -0.55 9.93
N ASP A 316 30.40 -0.94 9.49
CA ASP A 316 30.25 -1.98 8.46
C ASP A 316 30.95 -1.56 7.16
N VAL A 317 31.49 -2.51 6.40
CA VAL A 317 32.29 -2.27 5.19
C VAL A 317 31.58 -1.36 4.18
N ASP A 318 30.27 -1.52 4.04
CA ASP A 318 29.46 -0.80 3.07
C ASP A 318 29.00 0.60 3.54
N THR A 319 29.19 0.95 4.82
CA THR A 319 28.80 2.27 5.36
C THR A 319 29.64 3.36 4.70
N ARG A 320 29.03 4.44 4.27
CA ARG A 320 29.70 5.59 3.64
C ARG A 320 29.57 6.89 4.43
N ASP A 321 28.49 7.02 5.19
CA ASP A 321 28.16 8.15 6.05
C ASP A 321 28.62 7.85 7.48
N ILE A 322 29.84 8.25 7.82
CA ILE A 322 30.47 7.94 9.10
C ILE A 322 30.09 9.01 10.11
N ASP A 323 29.22 8.63 11.07
CA ASP A 323 28.71 9.53 12.12
C ASP A 323 29.68 9.68 13.30
N ASP A 324 30.41 8.64 13.66
CA ASP A 324 31.16 8.61 14.92
C ASP A 324 32.57 7.99 14.80
N GLY A 325 33.37 8.30 15.81
CA GLY A 325 34.72 7.74 15.92
C GLY A 325 35.26 7.85 17.35
N LEU A 326 36.25 7.04 17.67
CA LEU A 326 36.77 6.85 19.01
C LEU A 326 38.26 7.20 19.05
N ALA A 327 38.68 7.85 20.16
CA ALA A 327 40.09 8.09 20.45
C ALA A 327 40.35 7.96 21.96
N LEU A 328 41.59 7.67 22.32
CA LEU A 328 42.02 7.60 23.71
C LEU A 328 43.16 8.59 23.95
N GLU A 329 43.00 9.39 24.96
CA GLU A 329 44.01 10.32 25.43
C GLU A 329 44.59 9.81 26.76
N GLN A 330 45.92 9.76 26.84
CA GLN A 330 46.62 9.53 28.07
C GLN A 330 47.19 10.88 28.52
N PRO A 331 46.55 11.60 29.49
CA PRO A 331 47.13 12.81 30.02
C PRO A 331 48.44 12.52 30.75
N ASP A 332 49.34 13.54 30.83
CA ASP A 332 50.59 13.44 31.60
C ASP A 332 50.33 13.14 33.09
N GLU A 333 49.27 13.67 33.62
CA GLU A 333 48.75 13.40 34.96
C GLU A 333 47.23 13.12 34.91
N GLY A 334 46.78 12.00 35.53
CA GLY A 334 45.38 11.68 35.62
C GLY A 334 44.96 10.38 34.92
N PRO A 335 43.67 10.07 34.96
CA PRO A 335 43.11 8.90 34.33
C PRO A 335 43.10 8.97 32.80
N LEU A 336 42.95 7.81 32.14
CA LEU A 336 42.69 7.73 30.71
C LEU A 336 41.41 8.49 30.38
N ARG A 337 41.44 9.25 29.32
CA ARG A 337 40.29 9.98 28.80
C ARG A 337 39.82 9.38 27.49
N LEU A 338 38.62 8.80 27.50
CA LEU A 338 37.98 8.32 26.30
C LEU A 338 37.31 9.49 25.57
N TRP A 339 37.59 9.61 24.29
CA TRP A 339 36.93 10.58 23.40
C TRP A 339 36.00 9.86 22.44
N ILE A 340 34.77 10.39 22.34
CA ILE A 340 33.73 9.97 21.38
C ILE A 340 33.43 11.19 20.52
N HIS A 341 33.80 11.12 19.25
CA HIS A 341 33.62 12.20 18.29
C HIS A 341 32.40 11.89 17.44
N VAL A 342 31.53 12.87 17.22
CA VAL A 342 30.31 12.76 16.45
C VAL A 342 30.32 13.83 15.37
N ALA A 343 30.02 13.48 14.14
CA ALA A 343 29.91 14.38 13.01
C ALA A 343 29.04 15.60 13.30
N ASP A 344 29.36 16.75 12.70
CA ASP A 344 28.62 18.01 12.90
C ASP A 344 28.03 18.56 11.58
N PRO A 345 26.93 17.98 11.05
CA PRO A 345 26.25 18.54 9.87
C PRO A 345 25.73 19.96 10.13
N GLY A 346 25.46 20.30 11.40
CA GLY A 346 24.98 21.61 11.84
C GLY A 346 25.94 22.76 11.55
N ARG A 347 27.22 22.47 11.24
CA ARG A 347 28.18 23.47 10.77
C ARG A 347 27.74 24.10 9.43
N LEU A 348 27.13 23.34 8.55
CA LEU A 348 26.73 23.77 7.22
C LEU A 348 25.22 23.96 7.07
N VAL A 349 24.41 23.19 7.80
CA VAL A 349 22.93 23.22 7.73
C VAL A 349 22.39 24.01 8.90
N ALA A 350 22.02 25.26 8.64
CA ALA A 350 21.39 26.09 9.67
C ALA A 350 19.91 25.73 9.89
N PRO A 351 19.36 25.99 11.08
CA PRO A 351 17.92 25.82 11.31
C PRO A 351 17.06 26.65 10.36
N GLY A 352 16.12 26.00 9.66
CA GLY A 352 15.22 26.64 8.71
C GLY A 352 15.71 26.68 7.26
N ASP A 353 16.94 26.27 6.99
CA ASP A 353 17.47 26.12 5.62
C ASP A 353 16.65 25.08 4.83
N PRO A 354 16.61 25.13 3.48
CA PRO A 354 15.85 24.18 2.69
C PRO A 354 16.18 22.71 3.00
N LEU A 355 17.46 22.37 3.17
CA LEU A 355 17.88 21.00 3.53
C LEU A 355 17.56 20.65 5.00
N ASP A 356 17.57 21.61 5.90
CA ASP A 356 17.09 21.40 7.27
C ASP A 356 15.60 21.04 7.30
N LEU A 357 14.79 21.81 6.58
CA LEU A 357 13.36 21.56 6.49
C LEU A 357 13.05 20.21 5.85
N GLU A 358 13.82 19.81 4.83
CA GLU A 358 13.65 18.50 4.22
C GLU A 358 14.12 17.37 5.14
N ALA A 359 15.26 17.50 5.81
CA ALA A 359 15.74 16.54 6.81
C ALA A 359 14.73 16.35 7.96
N ARG A 360 14.13 17.44 8.44
CA ARG A 360 13.05 17.40 9.44
C ARG A 360 11.83 16.65 8.95
N ARG A 361 11.42 16.83 7.67
CA ARG A 361 10.29 16.12 7.06
C ARG A 361 10.57 14.64 6.83
N ARG A 362 11.83 14.25 6.63
CA ARG A 362 12.26 12.85 6.55
C ARG A 362 12.44 12.24 7.92
N ALA A 363 12.78 13.02 8.93
CA ALA A 363 13.12 12.63 10.29
C ALA A 363 14.34 11.71 10.42
N SER A 364 14.54 10.78 9.47
CA SER A 364 15.73 9.93 9.43
C SER A 364 16.00 9.40 8.02
N SER A 365 17.20 8.86 7.80
CA SER A 365 17.49 7.99 6.66
C SER A 365 16.69 6.70 6.76
N LEU A 366 16.33 6.14 5.62
CA LEU A 366 15.61 4.89 5.49
C LEU A 366 16.57 3.82 4.91
N TYR A 367 16.80 2.75 5.67
CA TYR A 367 17.65 1.63 5.27
C TYR A 367 16.79 0.47 4.81
N LEU A 368 16.98 0.07 3.56
CA LEU A 368 16.24 -1.00 2.91
C LEU A 368 17.20 -2.12 2.50
N SER A 369 16.67 -3.27 2.18
CA SER A 369 17.45 -4.43 1.70
C SER A 369 18.22 -4.13 0.40
N ARG A 370 17.74 -3.19 -0.42
CA ARG A 370 18.34 -2.73 -1.67
C ARG A 370 19.32 -1.55 -1.50
N GLY A 371 19.48 -1.03 -0.30
CA GLY A 371 20.33 0.13 -0.02
C GLY A 371 19.64 1.17 0.87
N SER A 372 20.17 2.38 0.90
CA SER A 372 19.65 3.44 1.77
C SER A 372 19.08 4.62 0.97
N LEU A 373 18.02 5.21 1.52
CA LEU A 373 17.46 6.48 1.07
C LEU A 373 17.76 7.52 2.15
N PRO A 374 18.76 8.40 1.92
CA PRO A 374 19.36 9.21 2.96
C PRO A 374 18.49 10.39 3.39
N MET A 375 18.70 10.87 4.62
CA MET A 375 18.06 12.08 5.18
C MET A 375 18.59 13.34 4.49
N PHE A 376 19.87 13.39 4.15
CA PHE A 376 20.53 14.45 3.38
C PHE A 376 20.99 13.93 2.03
N PRO A 377 21.22 14.79 1.01
CA PRO A 377 21.83 14.37 -0.24
C PRO A 377 23.13 13.59 0.00
N LEU A 378 23.31 12.52 -0.77
CA LEU A 378 24.40 11.54 -0.54
C LEU A 378 25.79 12.21 -0.55
N GLU A 379 25.98 13.16 -1.46
CA GLU A 379 27.26 13.90 -1.60
C GLU A 379 27.63 14.67 -0.33
N LEU A 380 26.64 15.22 0.39
CA LEU A 380 26.86 15.87 1.69
C LEU A 380 27.06 14.83 2.79
N ALA A 381 26.20 13.81 2.82
CA ALA A 381 26.20 12.78 3.87
C ALA A 381 27.52 12.01 3.91
N THR A 382 28.06 11.63 2.74
CA THR A 382 29.32 10.85 2.62
C THR A 382 30.58 11.71 2.47
N GLY A 383 30.41 13.03 2.34
CA GLY A 383 31.51 13.99 2.19
C GLY A 383 31.63 14.91 3.41
N PRO A 384 31.18 16.19 3.30
CA PRO A 384 31.40 17.21 4.33
C PRO A 384 30.81 16.90 5.71
N PHE A 385 29.78 16.07 5.77
CA PHE A 385 29.16 15.68 7.04
C PHE A 385 29.83 14.47 7.69
N SER A 386 30.51 13.64 6.91
CA SER A 386 31.10 12.39 7.38
C SER A 386 32.47 12.59 8.00
N LEU A 387 32.84 11.75 8.95
CA LEU A 387 34.18 11.68 9.53
C LEU A 387 35.13 10.90 8.62
N VAL A 388 35.55 11.56 7.52
CA VAL A 388 36.37 10.93 6.47
C VAL A 388 37.79 10.79 6.89
N ALA A 389 38.36 9.59 6.77
CA ALA A 389 39.78 9.30 7.12
C ALA A 389 40.74 10.21 6.37
N GLY A 390 41.75 10.73 7.10
CA GLY A 390 42.77 11.64 6.57
C GLY A 390 42.32 13.07 6.33
N GLN A 391 41.03 13.41 6.50
CA GLN A 391 40.50 14.75 6.31
C GLN A 391 40.24 15.43 7.66
N ARG A 392 40.33 16.78 7.67
CA ARG A 392 39.93 17.58 8.83
C ARG A 392 38.43 17.79 8.83
N CYS A 393 37.74 17.16 9.78
CA CYS A 393 36.27 17.11 9.87
C CYS A 393 35.79 17.93 11.07
N PRO A 394 34.65 18.64 10.95
CA PRO A 394 33.99 19.25 12.11
C PRO A 394 33.26 18.18 12.91
N ALA A 395 33.38 18.24 14.24
CA ALA A 395 32.76 17.27 15.13
C ALA A 395 32.24 17.92 16.42
N TRP A 396 31.30 17.23 17.06
CA TRP A 396 31.04 17.31 18.48
C TRP A 396 31.86 16.24 19.18
N SER A 397 32.64 16.63 20.20
CA SER A 397 33.51 15.73 20.93
C SER A 397 33.06 15.62 22.37
N ILE A 398 32.86 14.41 22.80
CA ILE A 398 32.45 14.04 24.16
C ILE A 398 33.62 13.32 24.78
N TRP A 399 34.14 13.83 25.87
CA TRP A 399 35.22 13.15 26.61
C TRP A 399 34.69 12.61 27.95
N VAL A 400 35.21 11.47 28.34
CA VAL A 400 34.80 10.77 29.56
C VAL A 400 36.02 10.17 30.26
N GLU A 401 36.11 10.39 31.57
CA GLU A 401 36.98 9.68 32.47
C GLU A 401 36.11 8.72 33.32
N LEU A 402 36.45 7.44 33.29
CA LEU A 402 35.73 6.43 34.05
C LEU A 402 36.47 6.11 35.35
N ALA A 403 35.71 5.94 36.41
CA ALA A 403 36.18 5.36 37.67
C ALA A 403 36.48 3.84 37.49
N ALA A 404 37.18 3.25 38.46
CA ALA A 404 37.57 1.85 38.39
C ALA A 404 36.41 0.85 38.29
N ASP A 405 35.23 1.23 38.74
CA ASP A 405 33.97 0.45 38.64
C ASP A 405 33.22 0.68 37.34
N GLY A 406 33.67 1.58 36.47
CA GLY A 406 33.01 1.97 35.22
C GLY A 406 32.00 3.11 35.34
N ALA A 407 31.84 3.73 36.54
CA ALA A 407 31.05 4.94 36.69
C ALA A 407 31.71 6.14 35.97
N ILE A 408 30.93 7.13 35.53
CA ILE A 408 31.46 8.39 35.01
C ILE A 408 32.05 9.19 36.18
N ALA A 409 33.36 9.44 36.16
CA ALA A 409 34.06 10.27 37.15
C ALA A 409 34.08 11.75 36.74
N ALA A 410 34.34 12.00 35.46
CA ALA A 410 34.29 13.32 34.87
C ALA A 410 33.96 13.22 33.39
N SER A 411 33.32 14.22 32.83
CA SER A 411 32.97 14.28 31.41
C SER A 411 32.80 15.72 30.93
N GLY A 412 32.82 15.89 29.62
CA GLY A 412 32.50 17.18 29.01
C GLY A 412 32.19 17.06 27.54
N VAL A 413 31.60 18.14 27.00
CA VAL A 413 31.16 18.22 25.61
C VAL A 413 31.65 19.51 24.98
N LEU A 414 32.19 19.41 23.77
CA LEU A 414 32.68 20.59 23.04
C LEU A 414 32.62 20.41 21.51
N ARG A 415 32.65 21.51 20.77
CA ARG A 415 32.87 21.51 19.33
C ARG A 415 34.36 21.38 19.02
N SER A 416 34.70 20.58 18.01
CA SER A 416 36.08 20.34 17.66
C SER A 416 36.32 20.27 16.15
N TRP A 417 37.60 20.31 15.78
CA TRP A 417 38.15 19.80 14.54
C TRP A 417 38.85 18.48 14.85
N VAL A 418 38.50 17.46 14.10
CA VAL A 418 39.09 16.12 14.21
C VAL A 418 39.66 15.67 12.87
N LYS A 419 40.56 14.68 12.89
CA LYS A 419 41.11 14.08 11.69
C LYS A 419 41.23 12.56 11.90
N PRO A 420 40.23 11.76 11.46
CA PRO A 420 40.35 10.31 11.59
C PRO A 420 41.62 9.80 10.92
N ALA A 421 42.37 8.95 11.62
CA ALA A 421 43.59 8.37 11.10
C ALA A 421 43.27 7.35 9.99
N TYR A 422 42.34 6.48 10.25
CA TYR A 422 41.84 5.47 9.33
C TYR A 422 40.45 4.98 9.77
N ARG A 423 39.83 4.23 8.90
CA ARG A 423 38.56 3.54 9.12
C ARG A 423 38.83 2.04 9.23
N LEU A 424 38.17 1.38 10.17
CA LEU A 424 38.14 -0.05 10.36
C LEU A 424 36.73 -0.61 10.03
N SER A 425 36.69 -1.85 9.55
CA SER A 425 35.54 -2.68 9.67
C SER A 425 35.40 -3.23 11.09
N TYR A 426 34.25 -3.79 11.45
CA TYR A 426 34.09 -4.49 12.73
C TYR A 426 35.06 -5.69 12.85
N ASP A 427 35.27 -6.43 11.76
CA ASP A 427 36.16 -7.57 11.74
C ASP A 427 37.63 -7.13 11.95
N ASP A 428 38.08 -6.05 11.28
CA ASP A 428 39.44 -5.48 11.51
C ASP A 428 39.61 -5.03 12.97
N ALA A 429 38.54 -4.41 13.54
CA ALA A 429 38.58 -3.94 14.93
C ALA A 429 38.57 -5.12 15.93
N ASP A 430 37.90 -6.21 15.65
CA ASP A 430 37.94 -7.43 16.47
C ASP A 430 39.34 -8.06 16.45
N GLU A 431 39.99 -8.12 15.29
CA GLU A 431 41.40 -8.59 15.19
C GLU A 431 42.35 -7.70 16.01
N LEU A 432 42.18 -6.37 15.96
CA LEU A 432 42.99 -5.44 16.72
C LEU A 432 42.73 -5.52 18.25
N ILE A 433 41.51 -5.82 18.65
CA ILE A 433 41.16 -6.07 20.08
C ILE A 433 41.85 -7.33 20.58
N ASP A 434 41.84 -8.41 19.79
CA ASP A 434 42.40 -9.70 20.15
C ASP A 434 43.93 -9.69 20.13
N LEU A 435 44.55 -9.20 19.06
CA LEU A 435 46.01 -9.15 18.89
C LEU A 435 46.68 -8.09 19.74
N ALA A 436 46.01 -7.00 20.03
CA ALA A 436 46.49 -5.84 20.81
C ALA A 436 47.90 -5.39 20.43
N PRO A 437 48.17 -5.12 19.14
CA PRO A 437 49.52 -4.74 18.70
C PRO A 437 49.96 -3.44 19.39
N PRO A 438 51.28 -3.27 19.69
CA PRO A 438 51.76 -2.09 20.43
C PRO A 438 51.39 -0.77 19.78
N GLU A 439 51.38 -0.70 18.46
CA GLU A 439 51.08 0.50 17.66
C GLU A 439 49.56 0.88 17.73
N GLU A 440 48.68 -0.10 17.93
CA GLU A 440 47.21 0.06 17.99
C GLU A 440 46.64 -0.33 19.35
N ARG A 441 47.47 -0.32 20.41
CA ARG A 441 47.05 -0.66 21.77
C ARG A 441 45.83 0.10 22.27
N GLN A 442 45.60 1.30 21.75
CA GLN A 442 44.47 2.11 22.15
C GLN A 442 43.11 1.42 21.92
N ILE A 443 42.94 0.65 20.84
CA ILE A 443 41.67 -0.02 20.53
C ILE A 443 41.34 -1.04 21.60
N SER A 444 42.31 -1.86 21.98
CA SER A 444 42.16 -2.81 23.09
C SER A 444 41.88 -2.11 24.43
N GLN A 445 42.56 -0.95 24.69
CA GLN A 445 42.29 -0.17 25.91
C GLN A 445 40.90 0.46 25.92
N ILE A 446 40.43 1.00 24.78
CA ILE A 446 39.04 1.50 24.65
C ILE A 446 38.05 0.37 24.91
N HIS A 447 38.28 -0.82 24.33
CA HIS A 447 37.44 -1.99 24.60
C HIS A 447 37.41 -2.31 26.09
N GLN A 448 38.49 -2.34 26.80
CA GLN A 448 38.53 -2.63 28.25
C GLN A 448 37.78 -1.59 29.07
N LEU A 449 37.92 -0.29 28.75
CA LEU A 449 37.20 0.79 29.41
C LEU A 449 35.70 0.63 29.20
N LEU A 450 35.25 0.39 27.97
CA LEU A 450 33.83 0.25 27.65
C LEU A 450 33.24 -1.07 28.16
N LEU A 451 34.05 -2.14 28.27
CA LEU A 451 33.63 -3.36 28.93
C LEU A 451 33.37 -3.12 30.42
N SER A 452 34.22 -2.34 31.14
CA SER A 452 33.98 -1.98 32.53
C SER A 452 32.71 -1.12 32.68
N ARG A 453 32.48 -0.17 31.76
CA ARG A 453 31.25 0.63 31.72
C ARG A 453 30.01 -0.24 31.52
N ARG A 454 30.07 -1.19 30.60
CA ARG A 454 28.97 -2.14 30.38
C ARG A 454 28.68 -3.00 31.62
N GLN A 455 29.72 -3.48 32.31
CA GLN A 455 29.57 -4.24 33.55
C GLN A 455 28.90 -3.40 34.64
N TRP A 456 29.26 -2.11 34.77
CA TRP A 456 28.61 -1.17 35.69
C TRP A 456 27.12 -1.05 35.41
N ARG A 457 26.69 -0.95 34.12
CA ARG A 457 25.28 -0.88 33.77
C ARG A 457 24.54 -2.18 34.03
N LEU A 458 25.17 -3.34 33.72
CA LEU A 458 24.60 -4.65 34.00
C LEU A 458 24.38 -4.88 35.50
N ALA A 459 25.34 -4.47 36.33
CA ALA A 459 25.20 -4.51 37.80
C ALA A 459 24.06 -3.64 38.31
N ARG A 460 23.64 -2.61 37.57
CA ARG A 460 22.50 -1.75 37.86
C ARG A 460 21.17 -2.27 37.25
N GLY A 461 21.19 -3.41 36.60
CA GLY A 461 20.00 -4.06 36.02
C GLY A 461 19.79 -3.79 34.53
N ALA A 462 20.80 -3.33 33.79
CA ALA A 462 20.70 -3.26 32.33
C ALA A 462 20.44 -4.65 31.73
N LEU A 463 19.62 -4.69 30.67
CA LEU A 463 19.28 -5.92 30.00
C LEU A 463 20.27 -6.21 28.84
N GLN A 464 20.60 -7.46 28.69
CA GLN A 464 21.52 -7.95 27.67
C GLN A 464 20.79 -8.87 26.69
N PHE A 465 20.95 -8.60 25.40
CA PHE A 465 20.31 -9.36 24.32
C PHE A 465 21.33 -9.67 23.20
N ASP A 466 22.54 -10.11 23.60
CA ASP A 466 23.59 -10.46 22.65
C ASP A 466 23.23 -11.77 21.97
N GLN A 467 22.70 -11.67 20.75
CA GLN A 467 22.37 -12.83 19.91
C GLN A 467 22.57 -12.45 18.42
N PRO A 468 22.88 -13.45 17.56
CA PRO A 468 22.94 -13.24 16.12
C PRO A 468 21.64 -12.65 15.58
N GLU A 469 21.74 -11.82 14.54
CA GLU A 469 20.60 -11.25 13.84
C GLU A 469 20.72 -11.51 12.33
N GLY A 470 19.77 -12.28 11.79
CA GLY A 470 19.69 -12.56 10.37
C GLY A 470 18.84 -11.53 9.65
N ARG A 471 19.33 -11.03 8.53
CA ARG A 471 18.63 -10.11 7.62
C ARG A 471 18.77 -10.58 6.18
N ILE A 472 17.74 -10.37 5.39
CA ILE A 472 17.82 -10.59 3.95
C ILE A 472 18.14 -9.27 3.27
N ARG A 473 19.23 -9.27 2.49
CA ARG A 473 19.62 -8.15 1.62
C ARG A 473 19.57 -8.55 0.17
N GLU A 474 19.34 -7.59 -0.69
CA GLU A 474 19.46 -7.81 -2.12
C GLU A 474 20.88 -7.45 -2.55
N ILE A 475 21.59 -8.45 -3.04
CA ILE A 475 22.97 -8.30 -3.55
C ILE A 475 22.99 -8.78 -4.99
N ALA A 476 23.27 -7.88 -5.92
CA ALA A 476 23.30 -8.15 -7.37
C ALA A 476 22.03 -8.82 -7.92
N GLY A 477 20.86 -8.42 -7.43
CA GLY A 477 19.57 -8.97 -7.84
C GLY A 477 19.11 -10.22 -7.07
N GLU A 478 19.95 -10.70 -6.13
CA GLU A 478 19.69 -11.94 -5.39
C GLU A 478 19.40 -11.67 -3.91
N PRO A 479 18.31 -12.27 -3.34
CA PRO A 479 18.06 -12.20 -1.89
C PRO A 479 19.10 -13.05 -1.17
N THR A 480 19.95 -12.42 -0.40
CA THR A 480 21.06 -13.04 0.33
C THR A 480 20.83 -12.92 1.83
N LEU A 481 20.98 -14.03 2.56
CA LEU A 481 20.95 -14.02 4.03
C LEU A 481 22.31 -13.54 4.55
N GLU A 482 22.28 -12.46 5.31
CA GLU A 482 23.41 -11.97 6.09
C GLU A 482 23.12 -12.19 7.57
N ILE A 483 24.06 -12.81 8.28
CA ILE A 483 23.96 -13.01 9.73
C ILE A 483 25.03 -12.14 10.39
N THR A 484 24.55 -11.22 11.23
CA THR A 484 25.43 -10.36 12.04
C THR A 484 25.59 -11.01 13.41
N GLU A 485 26.80 -11.44 13.70
CA GLU A 485 27.15 -11.98 15.03
C GLU A 485 27.45 -10.85 16.01
N PRO A 486 27.08 -10.98 17.30
CA PRO A 486 27.60 -10.08 18.30
C PRO A 486 29.12 -10.27 18.44
N SER A 487 29.86 -9.16 18.41
CA SER A 487 31.32 -9.20 18.50
C SER A 487 31.85 -8.18 19.52
N PRO A 488 33.09 -8.32 20.00
CA PRO A 488 33.71 -7.37 20.92
C PRO A 488 33.66 -5.92 20.42
N SER A 489 34.00 -5.70 19.16
CA SER A 489 34.00 -4.36 18.56
C SER A 489 32.60 -3.78 18.41
N ARG A 490 31.60 -4.59 18.01
CA ARG A 490 30.20 -4.14 17.94
C ARG A 490 29.65 -3.75 19.31
N LEU A 491 29.97 -4.54 20.34
CA LEU A 491 29.59 -4.23 21.73
C LEU A 491 30.33 -2.98 22.24
N MET A 492 31.60 -2.81 21.89
CA MET A 492 32.41 -1.65 22.24
C MET A 492 31.80 -0.36 21.64
N VAL A 493 31.52 -0.34 20.33
CA VAL A 493 30.92 0.83 19.67
C VAL A 493 29.53 1.13 20.25
N ALA A 494 28.68 0.09 20.41
CA ALA A 494 27.36 0.28 21.00
C ALA A 494 27.44 0.88 22.41
N GLU A 495 28.37 0.42 23.25
CA GLU A 495 28.54 0.96 24.61
C GLU A 495 29.08 2.39 24.59
N ALA A 496 29.99 2.75 23.65
CA ALA A 496 30.45 4.11 23.47
C ALA A 496 29.29 5.05 23.11
N MET A 497 28.38 4.63 22.20
CA MET A 497 27.22 5.41 21.81
C MET A 497 26.23 5.59 22.97
N ILE A 498 26.04 4.57 23.80
CA ILE A 498 25.21 4.66 25.00
C ILE A 498 25.86 5.61 26.01
N LEU A 499 27.17 5.52 26.21
CA LEU A 499 27.93 6.40 27.12
C LEU A 499 27.85 7.86 26.67
N ALA A 500 28.06 8.16 25.39
CA ALA A 500 27.93 9.49 24.83
C ALA A 500 26.53 10.08 25.09
N GLY A 501 25.49 9.29 24.86
CA GLY A 501 24.10 9.70 25.12
C GLY A 501 23.79 9.93 26.60
N ALA A 502 24.41 9.16 27.50
CA ALA A 502 24.29 9.36 28.94
C ALA A 502 24.95 10.69 29.38
N VAL A 503 26.18 10.96 28.92
CA VAL A 503 26.88 12.22 29.22
C VAL A 503 26.10 13.44 28.75
N VAL A 504 25.58 13.41 27.53
CA VAL A 504 24.75 14.50 26.99
C VAL A 504 23.47 14.69 27.82
N ALA A 505 22.83 13.59 28.23
CA ALA A 505 21.63 13.63 29.06
C ALA A 505 21.93 14.22 30.47
N GLU A 506 23.01 13.80 31.10
CA GLU A 506 23.46 14.34 32.40
C GLU A 506 23.79 15.82 32.31
N LEU A 507 24.49 16.27 31.26
CA LEU A 507 24.76 17.68 31.02
C LEU A 507 23.44 18.47 30.85
N GLY A 508 22.51 17.98 30.04
CA GLY A 508 21.21 18.59 29.82
C GLY A 508 20.41 18.72 31.12
N GLN A 509 20.38 17.65 31.91
CA GLN A 509 19.72 17.66 33.23
C GLN A 509 20.34 18.65 34.19
N ALA A 510 21.67 18.69 34.29
CA ALA A 510 22.40 19.59 35.17
C ALA A 510 22.18 21.06 34.80
N GLN A 511 22.00 21.38 33.55
CA GLN A 511 21.82 22.74 33.02
C GLN A 511 20.33 23.10 32.80
N GLY A 512 19.38 22.20 33.10
CA GLY A 512 17.95 22.41 32.85
C GLY A 512 17.62 22.58 31.36
N LEU A 513 18.43 22.01 30.47
CA LEU A 513 18.26 22.11 29.03
C LEU A 513 17.21 21.11 28.56
N ALA A 514 16.22 21.57 27.82
CA ALA A 514 15.28 20.67 27.11
C ALA A 514 16.02 19.91 26.00
N LEU A 515 16.01 18.59 26.08
CA LEU A 515 16.59 17.69 25.10
C LEU A 515 15.56 16.62 24.71
N PRO A 516 15.68 15.97 23.55
CA PRO A 516 14.82 14.84 23.19
C PRO A 516 15.24 13.57 23.96
N TYR A 517 14.94 13.57 25.27
CA TYR A 517 15.24 12.44 26.14
C TYR A 517 14.52 11.18 25.66
N ARG A 518 15.23 10.07 25.65
CA ARG A 518 14.70 8.75 25.31
C ARG A 518 14.53 7.93 26.59
N SER A 519 13.29 7.58 26.89
CA SER A 519 12.91 6.94 28.13
C SER A 519 12.17 5.64 27.90
N GLN A 520 12.17 4.76 28.91
CA GLN A 520 11.43 3.50 28.87
C GLN A 520 10.89 3.21 30.27
N LEU A 521 9.59 2.92 30.37
CA LEU A 521 8.95 2.62 31.62
C LEU A 521 9.54 1.35 32.25
N PRO A 522 9.60 1.29 33.60
CA PRO A 522 9.97 0.07 34.31
C PRO A 522 9.10 -1.11 33.87
N ALA A 523 9.69 -2.28 33.80
CA ALA A 523 9.00 -3.53 33.47
C ALA A 523 9.06 -4.52 34.64
N GLU A 524 7.95 -5.22 34.89
CA GLU A 524 7.92 -6.34 35.79
C GLU A 524 8.44 -7.58 35.06
N LEU A 525 9.67 -7.97 35.35
CA LEU A 525 10.29 -9.16 34.79
C LEU A 525 9.83 -10.41 35.53
N PRO A 526 9.79 -11.57 34.86
CA PRO A 526 9.56 -12.86 35.55
C PRO A 526 10.58 -13.07 36.67
N PRO A 527 10.21 -13.75 37.76
CA PRO A 527 11.14 -14.06 38.83
C PRO A 527 12.42 -14.74 38.33
N ALA A 528 13.56 -14.44 38.94
CA ALA A 528 14.87 -14.95 38.50
C ALA A 528 14.88 -16.49 38.41
N ALA A 529 14.17 -17.20 39.32
CA ALA A 529 14.05 -18.65 39.28
C ALA A 529 13.29 -19.15 38.02
N GLU A 530 12.26 -18.44 37.59
CA GLU A 530 11.51 -18.78 36.37
C GLU A 530 12.36 -18.52 35.12
N LEU A 531 13.06 -17.39 35.08
CA LEU A 531 13.98 -17.11 33.99
C LEU A 531 15.14 -18.09 33.91
N ALA A 532 15.68 -18.52 35.07
CA ALA A 532 16.75 -19.51 35.13
C ALA A 532 16.29 -20.92 34.70
N ALA A 533 14.99 -21.23 34.82
CA ALA A 533 14.41 -22.47 34.32
C ALA A 533 14.24 -22.52 32.80
N LEU A 534 14.26 -21.38 32.13
CA LEU A 534 14.22 -21.29 30.66
C LEU A 534 15.62 -21.52 30.06
N PRO A 535 15.70 -22.17 28.90
CA PRO A 535 16.95 -22.23 28.13
C PRO A 535 17.58 -20.84 27.93
N GLU A 536 18.89 -20.76 28.03
CA GLU A 536 19.62 -19.53 27.78
C GLU A 536 19.51 -19.09 26.31
N GLY A 537 19.72 -17.80 26.04
CA GLY A 537 19.64 -17.25 24.71
C GLY A 537 18.21 -16.90 24.27
N PRO A 538 17.80 -17.27 23.04
CA PRO A 538 16.57 -16.74 22.40
C PRO A 538 15.29 -16.95 23.22
N VAL A 539 15.14 -18.08 23.90
CA VAL A 539 13.95 -18.40 24.72
C VAL A 539 13.81 -17.46 25.91
N ARG A 540 14.91 -17.32 26.68
CA ARG A 540 14.95 -16.40 27.84
C ARG A 540 14.81 -14.95 27.39
N HIS A 541 15.46 -14.57 26.29
CA HIS A 541 15.34 -13.24 25.72
C HIS A 541 13.89 -12.92 25.27
N ALA A 542 13.20 -13.87 24.64
CA ALA A 542 11.80 -13.71 24.24
C ALA A 542 10.88 -13.51 25.46
N ALA A 543 11.13 -14.23 26.57
CA ALA A 543 10.38 -14.07 27.82
C ALA A 543 10.57 -12.67 28.42
N ILE A 544 11.81 -12.14 28.42
CA ILE A 544 12.12 -10.80 28.92
C ILE A 544 11.53 -9.73 28.00
N ARG A 545 11.77 -9.83 26.68
CA ARG A 545 11.31 -8.83 25.68
C ARG A 545 9.79 -8.62 25.72
N ARG A 546 9.02 -9.68 26.05
CA ARG A 546 7.55 -9.58 26.17
C ARG A 546 7.10 -8.63 27.28
N CYS A 547 7.89 -8.44 28.31
CA CYS A 547 7.57 -7.59 29.46
C CYS A 547 7.92 -6.11 29.23
N LEU A 548 8.75 -5.82 28.21
CA LEU A 548 9.26 -4.49 27.97
C LEU A 548 8.23 -3.60 27.27
N SER A 549 8.07 -2.37 27.78
CA SER A 549 7.37 -1.31 27.08
C SER A 549 8.21 -0.73 25.93
N ARG A 550 7.55 -0.08 24.97
CA ARG A 550 8.25 0.71 23.96
C ARG A 550 8.87 1.96 24.58
N GLY A 551 10.08 2.32 24.17
CA GLY A 551 10.66 3.60 24.51
C GLY A 551 9.85 4.75 23.90
N TYR A 552 9.81 5.87 24.58
CA TYR A 552 9.20 7.11 24.15
C TYR A 552 10.18 8.27 24.23
N SER A 553 9.90 9.35 23.51
CA SER A 553 10.69 10.58 23.57
C SER A 553 9.90 11.67 24.31
N GLY A 554 10.60 12.48 25.11
CA GLY A 554 10.02 13.61 25.83
C GLY A 554 11.06 14.68 26.02
N THR A 555 10.66 15.85 26.53
CA THR A 555 11.54 17.01 26.73
C THR A 555 12.14 17.11 28.15
N SER A 556 11.77 16.18 29.02
CA SER A 556 12.26 16.10 30.41
C SER A 556 13.00 14.78 30.64
N PRO A 557 14.08 14.79 31.47
CA PRO A 557 14.83 13.57 31.77
C PRO A 557 13.94 12.55 32.50
N SER A 558 14.03 11.30 32.10
CA SER A 558 13.32 10.18 32.71
C SER A 558 14.10 8.87 32.46
N PRO A 559 14.02 7.89 33.38
CA PRO A 559 14.82 6.68 33.27
C PRO A 559 14.57 5.86 32.00
N HIS A 560 15.63 5.17 31.55
CA HIS A 560 15.56 4.19 30.49
C HIS A 560 15.81 2.79 31.06
N PHE A 561 14.74 2.04 31.30
CA PHE A 561 14.77 0.76 32.02
C PHE A 561 15.79 -0.22 31.48
N SER A 562 15.71 -0.58 30.20
CA SER A 562 16.62 -1.61 29.61
C SER A 562 18.09 -1.19 29.61
N LEU A 563 18.40 0.10 29.62
CA LEU A 563 19.77 0.61 29.67
C LEU A 563 20.28 0.77 31.10
N ALA A 564 19.41 0.71 32.10
CA ALA A 564 19.68 1.05 33.50
C ALA A 564 20.34 2.42 33.67
N LEU A 565 19.80 3.43 32.97
CA LEU A 565 20.25 4.81 33.03
C LEU A 565 19.14 5.70 33.54
N ASP A 566 19.50 6.68 34.39
CA ASP A 566 18.55 7.63 34.98
C ASP A 566 18.05 8.65 33.98
N SER A 567 18.85 8.93 32.93
CA SER A 567 18.47 9.71 31.75
C SER A 567 19.31 9.27 30.55
N TYR A 568 18.74 9.43 29.36
CA TYR A 568 19.43 9.06 28.11
C TYR A 568 18.93 9.92 26.94
N VAL A 569 19.83 10.27 26.05
CA VAL A 569 19.55 11.01 24.81
C VAL A 569 20.25 10.31 23.65
N GLN A 570 19.59 10.19 22.49
CA GLN A 570 20.26 9.80 21.26
C GLN A 570 20.95 11.02 20.65
N ALA A 571 22.29 10.98 20.52
CA ALA A 571 23.09 12.14 20.12
C ALA A 571 24.20 11.81 19.10
N THR A 572 24.30 10.56 18.64
CA THR A 572 25.50 10.04 17.97
C THR A 572 25.35 9.78 16.48
N SER A 573 24.20 10.11 15.87
CA SER A 573 23.99 9.87 14.45
C SER A 573 23.26 11.02 13.76
N PRO A 574 23.79 12.24 13.75
CA PRO A 574 23.13 13.43 13.22
C PRO A 574 23.02 13.46 11.69
N ILE A 575 23.82 12.67 10.96
CA ILE A 575 23.72 12.56 9.50
C ILE A 575 22.45 11.84 9.09
N ARG A 576 22.00 10.88 9.92
CA ARG A 576 20.88 9.99 9.60
C ARG A 576 19.70 10.04 10.55
N ARG A 577 19.75 10.82 11.63
CA ARG A 577 18.63 11.05 12.56
C ARG A 577 18.50 12.54 12.90
N TYR A 578 17.37 13.13 12.55
CA TYR A 578 17.12 14.56 12.81
C TYR A 578 17.06 14.89 14.30
N GLY A 579 16.61 13.97 15.15
CA GLY A 579 16.61 14.14 16.61
C GLY A 579 18.00 14.40 17.17
N ASP A 580 19.03 13.73 16.66
CA ASP A 580 20.41 13.88 17.09
C ASP A 580 20.99 15.24 16.65
N LEU A 581 20.59 15.74 15.49
CA LEU A 581 20.92 17.08 15.02
C LEU A 581 20.26 18.15 15.93
N LEU A 582 19.02 17.92 16.39
CA LEU A 582 18.36 18.80 17.37
C LEU A 582 19.12 18.86 18.69
N VAL A 583 19.65 17.71 19.16
CA VAL A 583 20.52 17.68 20.35
C VAL A 583 21.72 18.58 20.18
N GLN A 584 22.43 18.46 19.04
CA GLN A 584 23.58 19.30 18.75
C GLN A 584 23.25 20.79 18.73
N ARG A 585 22.08 21.17 18.21
CA ARG A 585 21.60 22.55 18.20
C ARG A 585 21.30 23.08 19.59
N GLN A 586 20.68 22.28 20.43
CA GLN A 586 20.41 22.66 21.84
C GLN A 586 21.73 22.82 22.62
N LEU A 587 22.70 21.89 22.43
CA LEU A 587 24.02 22.00 22.99
C LEU A 587 24.77 23.23 22.47
N ALA A 588 24.64 23.55 21.18
CA ALA A 588 25.27 24.73 20.60
C ALA A 588 24.76 26.03 21.23
N ALA A 589 23.44 26.12 21.39
CA ALA A 589 22.81 27.28 22.00
C ALA A 589 23.24 27.42 23.47
N LEU A 590 23.33 26.31 24.22
CA LEU A 590 23.77 26.34 25.63
C LEU A 590 25.23 26.73 25.77
N LEU A 591 26.14 26.09 25.00
CA LEU A 591 27.59 26.18 25.26
C LEU A 591 28.28 27.34 24.55
N TYR A 592 27.74 27.80 23.42
CA TYR A 592 28.40 28.78 22.56
C TYR A 592 27.60 30.07 22.35
N GLY A 593 26.54 30.26 23.14
CA GLY A 593 25.69 31.44 23.10
C GLY A 593 24.60 31.28 22.03
N GLY A 594 23.39 31.50 22.45
CA GLY A 594 22.18 31.38 21.69
C GLY A 594 21.00 31.20 22.64
N ILE A 595 19.81 31.07 22.09
CA ILE A 595 18.60 30.79 22.85
C ILE A 595 18.19 29.34 22.53
N PRO A 596 18.36 28.41 23.48
CA PRO A 596 17.86 27.05 23.29
C PRO A 596 16.34 27.08 23.14
N LEU A 597 15.79 26.14 22.38
CA LEU A 597 14.36 25.90 22.39
C LEU A 597 13.92 25.49 23.78
N ASP A 598 12.82 26.06 24.23
CA ASP A 598 12.19 25.63 25.48
C ASP A 598 11.50 24.27 25.32
N ALA A 599 10.97 23.74 26.44
CA ALA A 599 10.35 22.40 26.42
C ALA A 599 9.14 22.32 25.51
N ASP A 600 8.33 23.38 25.40
CA ASP A 600 7.12 23.40 24.58
C ASP A 600 7.48 23.47 23.10
N GLN A 601 8.42 24.32 22.71
CA GLN A 601 8.93 24.43 21.35
C GLN A 601 9.57 23.11 20.88
N LEU A 602 10.38 22.50 21.73
CA LEU A 602 11.00 21.21 21.41
C LEU A 602 9.94 20.10 21.30
N GLN A 603 8.95 20.08 22.22
CA GLN A 603 7.86 19.10 22.15
C GLN A 603 7.04 19.21 20.86
N GLN A 604 6.82 20.43 20.39
CA GLN A 604 6.15 20.66 19.10
C GLN A 604 6.95 20.03 17.95
N LEU A 605 8.27 20.24 17.92
CA LEU A 605 9.14 19.60 16.93
C LEU A 605 9.13 18.08 17.02
N LEU A 606 9.18 17.52 18.23
CA LEU A 606 9.11 16.07 18.42
C LEU A 606 7.79 15.48 17.91
N ASN A 607 6.67 16.17 18.14
CA ASN A 607 5.35 15.76 17.62
C ASN A 607 5.33 15.75 16.07
N GLU A 608 5.97 16.73 15.44
CA GLU A 608 6.08 16.75 13.97
C GLU A 608 6.93 15.59 13.43
N LEU A 609 7.95 15.15 14.16
CA LEU A 609 8.80 14.03 13.77
C LEU A 609 8.12 12.66 13.95
N GLU A 610 7.07 12.55 14.76
CA GLU A 610 6.43 11.26 15.03
C GLU A 610 5.86 10.59 13.76
N SER A 611 5.19 11.35 12.90
CA SER A 611 4.56 10.80 11.69
C SER A 611 5.61 10.23 10.73
N PRO A 612 6.65 10.97 10.30
CA PRO A 612 7.67 10.43 9.44
C PRO A 612 8.48 9.30 10.09
N GLN A 613 8.74 9.33 11.40
CA GLN A 613 9.39 8.23 12.11
C GLN A 613 8.55 6.93 12.09
N ARG A 614 7.23 7.04 12.27
CA ARG A 614 6.33 5.89 12.12
C ARG A 614 6.35 5.34 10.70
N GLN A 615 6.38 6.21 9.70
CA GLN A 615 6.47 5.84 8.29
C GLN A 615 7.77 5.09 7.99
N VAL A 616 8.92 5.59 8.47
CA VAL A 616 10.21 4.88 8.35
C VAL A 616 10.13 3.47 8.92
N VAL A 617 9.58 3.31 10.13
CA VAL A 617 9.43 2.00 10.78
C VAL A 617 8.50 1.08 9.96
N GLN A 618 7.41 1.63 9.42
CA GLN A 618 6.47 0.87 8.60
C GLN A 618 7.12 0.37 7.32
N ILE A 619 7.79 1.25 6.57
CA ILE A 619 8.47 0.91 5.31
C ILE A 619 9.60 -0.11 5.56
N SER A 620 10.42 0.11 6.60
CA SER A 620 11.51 -0.82 6.93
C SER A 620 10.99 -2.22 7.28
N ARG A 621 9.85 -2.32 7.99
CA ARG A 621 9.21 -3.61 8.29
C ARG A 621 8.60 -4.27 7.07
N GLU A 622 8.01 -3.48 6.18
CA GLU A 622 7.47 -3.97 4.92
C GLU A 622 8.60 -4.53 4.04
N ASP A 623 9.70 -3.80 3.92
CA ASP A 623 10.90 -4.23 3.18
C ASP A 623 11.48 -5.54 3.73
N GLN A 624 11.71 -5.61 5.04
CA GLN A 624 12.22 -6.83 5.67
C GLN A 624 11.31 -8.04 5.43
N ARG A 625 9.97 -7.86 5.60
CA ARG A 625 9.02 -8.94 5.34
C ARG A 625 9.01 -9.35 3.89
N HIS A 626 9.01 -8.38 2.97
CA HIS A 626 9.02 -8.64 1.54
C HIS A 626 10.24 -9.48 1.14
N TRP A 627 11.45 -9.04 1.50
CA TRP A 627 12.68 -9.74 1.14
C TRP A 627 12.82 -11.08 1.86
N GLN A 628 12.34 -11.19 3.07
CA GLN A 628 12.23 -12.47 3.77
C GLN A 628 11.32 -13.44 2.99
N GLN A 629 10.17 -12.98 2.49
CA GLN A 629 9.26 -13.78 1.68
C GLN A 629 9.89 -14.17 0.34
N VAL A 630 10.59 -13.24 -0.34
CA VAL A 630 11.32 -13.53 -1.59
C VAL A 630 12.39 -14.59 -1.35
N TRP A 631 13.11 -14.52 -0.26
CA TRP A 631 14.13 -15.51 0.10
C TRP A 631 13.50 -16.88 0.36
N PHE A 632 12.45 -16.96 1.20
CA PHE A 632 11.74 -18.20 1.49
C PHE A 632 11.02 -18.79 0.26
N GLU A 633 10.62 -17.97 -0.70
CA GLU A 633 10.06 -18.44 -1.95
C GLU A 633 11.06 -19.27 -2.75
N ARG A 634 12.34 -18.85 -2.76
CA ARG A 634 13.43 -19.58 -3.43
C ARG A 634 13.88 -20.84 -2.66
N HIS A 635 13.64 -20.86 -1.34
CA HIS A 635 14.04 -21.96 -0.45
C HIS A 635 12.85 -22.83 0.03
N ARG A 636 11.74 -22.86 -0.73
CA ARG A 636 10.51 -23.60 -0.34
C ARG A 636 10.70 -25.07 0.00
N GLY A 637 11.73 -25.72 -0.56
CA GLY A 637 12.02 -27.14 -0.37
C GLY A 637 12.87 -27.44 0.85
N GLU A 638 13.37 -26.42 1.53
CA GLU A 638 14.28 -26.57 2.64
C GLU A 638 13.55 -26.68 3.97
N GLN A 639 14.28 -27.16 4.98
CA GLN A 639 13.81 -27.29 6.34
C GLN A 639 14.90 -26.77 7.28
N TRP A 640 14.48 -26.13 8.35
CA TRP A 640 15.40 -25.53 9.31
C TRP A 640 15.07 -26.02 10.72
N GLN A 641 16.11 -26.21 11.54
CA GLN A 641 15.92 -26.43 12.97
C GLN A 641 15.29 -25.19 13.58
N GLY A 642 14.38 -25.38 14.51
CA GLY A 642 13.70 -24.30 15.21
C GLY A 642 13.56 -24.58 16.69
N GLN A 643 13.61 -23.53 17.50
CA GLN A 643 13.35 -23.59 18.92
C GLN A 643 12.08 -22.81 19.25
N PHE A 644 11.10 -23.45 19.85
CA PHE A 644 9.86 -22.81 20.23
C PHE A 644 10.10 -21.75 21.32
N LEU A 645 9.69 -20.51 21.05
CA LEU A 645 9.86 -19.41 21.99
C LEU A 645 8.61 -19.18 22.84
N ARG A 646 7.46 -19.04 22.20
CA ARG A 646 6.18 -18.74 22.84
C ARG A 646 5.02 -18.80 21.88
N TRP A 647 3.83 -18.87 22.41
CA TRP A 647 2.60 -18.69 21.64
C TRP A 647 2.36 -17.22 21.29
N LEU A 648 2.01 -16.94 20.04
CA LEU A 648 1.50 -15.67 19.56
C LEU A 648 -0.03 -15.62 19.65
N ARG A 649 -0.68 -16.67 19.15
CA ARG A 649 -2.13 -16.90 19.21
C ARG A 649 -2.39 -18.39 19.48
N PRO A 650 -2.49 -18.80 20.75
CA PRO A 650 -2.66 -20.22 21.11
C PRO A 650 -3.89 -20.86 20.48
N GLN A 651 -5.00 -20.10 20.37
CA GLN A 651 -6.27 -20.57 19.80
C GLN A 651 -6.15 -20.94 18.31
N ASP A 652 -5.22 -20.31 17.59
CA ASP A 652 -4.98 -20.52 16.15
C ASP A 652 -3.80 -21.49 15.91
N GLY A 653 -3.16 -21.99 16.97
CA GLY A 653 -1.94 -22.79 16.87
C GLY A 653 -0.72 -22.02 16.37
N LEU A 654 -0.75 -20.67 16.42
CA LEU A 654 0.34 -19.84 15.94
C LEU A 654 1.35 -19.56 17.06
N GLY A 655 2.58 -20.04 16.89
CA GLY A 655 3.71 -19.81 17.77
C GLY A 655 4.80 -18.93 17.14
N LEU A 656 5.73 -18.48 17.97
CA LEU A 656 6.99 -17.86 17.57
C LEU A 656 8.10 -18.88 17.76
N VAL A 657 8.89 -19.11 16.73
CA VAL A 657 9.98 -20.11 16.71
C VAL A 657 11.25 -19.41 16.25
N HIS A 658 12.33 -19.57 16.99
CA HIS A 658 13.65 -19.11 16.57
C HIS A 658 14.30 -20.16 15.66
N ALA A 659 14.82 -19.72 14.51
CA ALA A 659 15.60 -20.56 13.61
C ALA A 659 17.09 -20.16 13.72
N PRO A 660 17.92 -20.94 14.45
CA PRO A 660 19.32 -20.57 14.69
C PRO A 660 20.16 -20.43 13.42
N GLU A 661 19.93 -21.32 12.43
CA GLU A 661 20.61 -21.30 11.13
C GLU A 661 20.34 -20.02 10.32
N LEU A 662 19.22 -19.35 10.59
CA LEU A 662 18.81 -18.12 9.94
C LEU A 662 19.00 -16.90 10.85
N ALA A 663 19.26 -17.12 12.12
CA ALA A 663 19.28 -16.11 13.18
C ALA A 663 18.00 -15.24 13.19
N MET A 664 16.82 -15.87 12.96
CA MET A 664 15.53 -15.21 12.82
C MET A 664 14.45 -15.82 13.71
N ASP A 665 13.56 -14.96 14.18
CA ASP A 665 12.33 -15.37 14.86
C ASP A 665 11.17 -15.40 13.85
N LEU A 666 10.55 -16.57 13.64
CA LEU A 666 9.52 -16.82 12.63
C LEU A 666 8.19 -17.21 13.27
N ALA A 667 7.10 -16.64 12.77
CA ALA A 667 5.77 -17.11 13.13
C ALA A 667 5.43 -18.41 12.37
N ALA A 668 5.04 -19.45 13.08
CA ALA A 668 4.74 -20.76 12.51
C ALA A 668 3.50 -21.41 13.12
N ASP A 669 2.81 -22.23 12.32
CA ASP A 669 1.78 -23.16 12.84
C ASP A 669 2.49 -24.27 13.62
N CYS A 670 2.35 -24.29 14.94
CA CYS A 670 3.05 -25.19 15.85
C CYS A 670 2.14 -26.32 16.38
N PRO A 671 2.70 -27.49 16.76
CA PRO A 671 1.95 -28.54 17.43
C PRO A 671 1.32 -28.05 18.72
N SER A 672 0.10 -28.52 19.02
CA SER A 672 -0.58 -28.19 20.27
C SER A 672 0.23 -28.76 21.47
N GLY A 673 0.46 -27.89 22.47
CA GLY A 673 1.21 -28.28 23.67
C GLY A 673 2.70 -27.96 23.63
N SER A 674 3.24 -27.36 22.52
CA SER A 674 4.64 -26.92 22.48
C SER A 674 4.97 -25.98 23.64
N GLN A 675 6.13 -26.21 24.25
CA GLN A 675 6.66 -25.48 25.40
C GLN A 675 7.89 -24.66 25.00
N PRO A 676 8.17 -23.53 25.68
CA PRO A 676 9.39 -22.75 25.43
C PRO A 676 10.65 -23.64 25.56
N GLY A 677 11.45 -23.66 24.48
CA GLY A 677 12.65 -24.46 24.36
C GLY A 677 12.50 -25.76 23.57
N ASP A 678 11.27 -26.18 23.21
CA ASP A 678 11.07 -27.37 22.37
C ASP A 678 11.76 -27.22 21.02
N GLU A 679 12.44 -28.27 20.59
CA GLU A 679 13.02 -28.34 19.25
C GLU A 679 11.94 -28.73 18.24
N LEU A 680 11.86 -27.98 17.16
CA LEU A 680 10.90 -28.14 16.08
C LEU A 680 11.59 -28.09 14.72
N LEU A 681 10.98 -28.68 13.72
CA LEU A 681 11.43 -28.61 12.34
C LEU A 681 10.53 -27.66 11.56
N LEU A 682 11.08 -26.57 11.06
CA LEU A 682 10.39 -25.54 10.29
C LEU A 682 10.42 -25.82 8.80
N ARG A 683 9.30 -25.56 8.11
CA ARG A 683 9.21 -25.59 6.64
C ARG A 683 8.25 -24.52 6.15
N VAL A 684 8.45 -24.07 4.93
CA VAL A 684 7.51 -23.16 4.26
C VAL A 684 6.25 -23.93 3.87
N GLN A 685 5.09 -23.48 4.32
CA GLN A 685 3.78 -23.97 3.90
C GLN A 685 3.20 -23.17 2.74
N LEU A 686 3.27 -21.85 2.83
CA LEU A 686 2.79 -20.91 1.83
C LEU A 686 3.68 -19.67 1.84
N VAL A 687 4.06 -19.21 0.65
CA VAL A 687 4.72 -17.92 0.50
C VAL A 687 4.27 -17.26 -0.80
N ASP A 688 3.92 -15.98 -0.70
CA ASP A 688 3.57 -15.11 -1.82
C ASP A 688 3.95 -13.66 -1.48
N PRO A 689 5.09 -13.16 -1.98
CA PRO A 689 5.58 -11.82 -1.66
C PRO A 689 4.65 -10.68 -2.09
N LEU A 690 3.91 -10.85 -3.20
CA LEU A 690 2.97 -9.84 -3.68
C LEU A 690 1.68 -9.78 -2.84
N ARG A 691 1.36 -10.86 -2.14
CA ARG A 691 0.26 -10.91 -1.18
C ARG A 691 0.66 -10.60 0.26
N ASP A 692 1.94 -10.32 0.50
CA ASP A 692 2.52 -10.18 1.85
C ASP A 692 2.19 -11.40 2.73
N GLN A 693 2.42 -12.60 2.20
CA GLN A 693 2.09 -13.85 2.86
C GLN A 693 3.33 -14.73 3.03
N LEU A 694 3.63 -15.07 4.27
CA LEU A 694 4.54 -16.14 4.64
C LEU A 694 3.87 -16.97 5.75
N ARG A 695 3.69 -18.24 5.50
CA ARG A 695 3.16 -19.19 6.45
C ARG A 695 4.15 -20.33 6.62
N MET A 696 4.72 -20.42 7.80
CA MET A 696 5.60 -21.50 8.19
C MET A 696 4.81 -22.56 8.94
N ARG A 697 5.27 -23.79 8.86
CA ARG A 697 4.76 -24.90 9.66
C ARG A 697 5.90 -25.53 10.45
N ALA A 698 5.68 -25.70 11.74
CA ALA A 698 6.57 -26.41 12.64
C ALA A 698 6.03 -27.82 12.91
N SER A 699 6.93 -28.81 13.01
CA SER A 699 6.63 -30.17 13.41
C SER A 699 7.68 -30.63 14.38
N GLY A 700 7.29 -31.46 15.37
CA GLY A 700 8.20 -32.08 16.35
C GLY A 700 8.89 -33.30 15.76
#